data_5808659b689147b0c854b3860614bc8b
#
_entry.id   5808659b689147b0c854b3860614bc8b
#
_cell.length_a   1.000
_cell.length_b   1.000
_cell.length_c   1.000
_cell.angle_alpha   90.00
_cell.angle_beta   90.00
_cell.angle_gamma   90.00
#
_symmetry.space_group_name_H-M   'P 1'
#
loop_
_entity.id
_entity.type
_entity.pdbx_description
1 polymer ?
#
loop_
_entity_poly.entity_id
_entity_poly.type
_entity_poly.pdbx_seq_one_letter_code
_entity_poly.pdbx_strand_id
1 'polypeptide(L)'
;MRTGNYPGVTVEQRIGKVTWDGCDVELIDLPGTYSLSPRSPDEMVAVQVLTGIDREPPPDLVICICNAAALERNLYLATQVLESGLPMILCLNMWDAVQQSGLSVDCSALSSSLGVPVVPTSASRREGLQTLQDVAMKQLRGAESGSISGRPEVLSPEIRHEIAGLARHVLNLRTASPAGVTFLAGRALLDEGGAVETLLSAGEGATFVQRLRDSRSRLRDLGVEIPAAEPHQRYQYIGRLLASVQRRSGASGAGLTDRLDAVLTHSVSGLLICLGVLMLVFSSIYWFSSPLSDTVEAGLGMLSAGIEGAMSPGPFRSLLTDGVISGVGSVLVFLPQISLLFFFIALLEDCGYMARAAFMMDRIMSLLGLSGRSFLPLMSSFACAVPGIMATRVIENRRDRFVTILIAPLMSCSARLPVYVLLIGTFIPDAHYLGNVIPLRGLVLFLMSTLGLFIAVPVAFLLRKTVFRGEASPFLLELPDYRMPAMRVVLHRVWESAWSFVTRAGTLIFATSVLVWAAGSFPGDHTEHYSLVRRLEALNATGPESDAQVAALELQLNNVNAELLRGSLLGRSGRAIEPIFKPLGWDWKIGVGVLASFPAREVIIATLGTIYSLGGDVDEESEGLRGALTAAKWPDGTSVFNVPVALSIMVFFALCAQCVSTLMVIRREMNSWRWPFFCFVYMTALAWIGSWATYQIGMLF
;
A
#
# COMPACT_ATOMS: atom_id res chain seq x y z
N MET A 1 -24.69 -7.48 5.61
CA MET A 1 -24.17 -6.77 4.44
C MET A 1 -23.60 -7.79 3.46
N ARG A 2 -24.03 -7.75 2.21
CA ARG A 2 -23.44 -8.56 1.12
C ARG A 2 -22.46 -7.67 0.37
N THR A 3 -21.23 -8.14 0.19
CA THR A 3 -20.22 -7.50 -0.66
C THR A 3 -20.32 -8.10 -2.05
N GLY A 4 -20.53 -7.30 -3.07
CA GLY A 4 -20.51 -7.73 -4.47
C GLY A 4 -19.17 -7.38 -5.11
N ASN A 5 -18.50 -8.38 -5.67
CA ASN A 5 -17.28 -8.19 -6.48
C ASN A 5 -17.67 -8.25 -7.95
N TYR A 6 -17.42 -7.17 -8.70
CA TYR A 6 -17.59 -7.20 -10.15
C TYR A 6 -16.29 -7.64 -10.83
N PRO A 7 -16.36 -8.48 -11.88
CA PRO A 7 -15.16 -8.93 -12.60
C PRO A 7 -14.46 -7.75 -13.27
N GLY A 8 -13.24 -7.43 -12.80
CA GLY A 8 -12.38 -6.40 -13.39
C GLY A 8 -12.30 -5.08 -12.64
N VAL A 9 -13.12 -4.89 -11.60
CA VAL A 9 -13.12 -3.67 -10.76
C VAL A 9 -13.20 -4.10 -9.30
N THR A 10 -12.22 -3.72 -8.49
CA THR A 10 -12.19 -4.00 -7.04
C THR A 10 -12.95 -2.91 -6.27
N VAL A 11 -14.18 -2.62 -6.66
CA VAL A 11 -15.03 -1.68 -5.95
C VAL A 11 -16.08 -2.49 -5.18
N GLU A 12 -15.98 -2.46 -3.86
CA GLU A 12 -16.95 -3.10 -2.98
C GLU A 12 -18.18 -2.21 -2.86
N GLN A 13 -19.24 -2.52 -3.58
CA GLN A 13 -20.58 -1.99 -3.30
C GLN A 13 -21.09 -2.64 -2.01
N ARG A 14 -21.48 -1.84 -1.03
CA ARG A 14 -22.02 -2.33 0.22
C ARG A 14 -23.54 -2.09 0.25
N ILE A 15 -24.28 -3.16 0.23
CA ILE A 15 -25.76 -3.10 0.28
C ILE A 15 -26.21 -3.56 1.67
N GLY A 16 -26.99 -2.72 2.33
CA GLY A 16 -27.61 -3.01 3.63
C GLY A 16 -29.14 -2.92 3.55
N LYS A 17 -29.85 -3.80 4.24
CA LYS A 17 -31.29 -3.72 4.41
C LYS A 17 -31.64 -3.22 5.81
N VAL A 18 -32.52 -2.26 5.88
CA VAL A 18 -33.04 -1.68 7.12
C VAL A 18 -34.52 -1.46 7.02
N THR A 19 -35.25 -1.66 8.12
CA THR A 19 -36.68 -1.40 8.16
C THR A 19 -36.92 -0.03 8.79
N TRP A 20 -37.49 0.91 8.02
CA TRP A 20 -37.88 2.23 8.48
C TRP A 20 -39.41 2.38 8.41
N ASP A 21 -40.06 2.77 9.50
CA ASP A 21 -41.51 2.95 9.59
C ASP A 21 -42.33 1.77 9.02
N GLY A 22 -41.85 0.53 9.19
CA GLY A 22 -42.47 -0.68 8.67
C GLY A 22 -42.25 -0.96 7.19
N CYS A 23 -41.45 -0.14 6.50
CA CYS A 23 -41.04 -0.37 5.11
C CYS A 23 -39.60 -0.90 5.06
N ASP A 24 -39.38 -1.91 4.24
CA ASP A 24 -38.03 -2.42 3.99
C ASP A 24 -37.30 -1.50 2.98
N VAL A 25 -36.22 -0.90 3.44
CA VAL A 25 -35.38 0.01 2.66
C VAL A 25 -34.03 -0.65 2.40
N GLU A 26 -33.59 -0.63 1.16
CA GLU A 26 -32.25 -1.08 0.75
C GLU A 26 -31.33 0.13 0.65
N LEU A 27 -30.28 0.14 1.48
CA LEU A 27 -29.26 1.19 1.49
C LEU A 27 -28.06 0.74 0.66
N ILE A 28 -27.70 1.52 -0.35
CA ILE A 28 -26.53 1.31 -1.19
C ILE A 28 -25.46 2.33 -0.80
N ASP A 29 -24.36 1.85 -0.21
CA ASP A 29 -23.21 2.68 0.12
C ASP A 29 -22.27 2.74 -1.09
N LEU A 30 -22.07 3.94 -1.63
CA LEU A 30 -21.22 4.20 -2.79
C LEU A 30 -19.83 4.68 -2.35
N PRO A 31 -18.78 4.37 -3.12
CA PRO A 31 -17.46 4.95 -2.89
C PRO A 31 -17.52 6.47 -2.83
N GLY A 32 -16.80 7.07 -1.87
CA GLY A 32 -16.75 8.52 -1.72
C GLY A 32 -16.17 9.17 -2.98
N THR A 33 -16.91 10.11 -3.56
CA THR A 33 -16.47 10.87 -4.71
C THR A 33 -16.71 12.37 -4.50
N TYR A 34 -15.93 13.20 -5.17
CA TYR A 34 -16.10 14.64 -5.16
C TYR A 34 -16.70 15.19 -6.48
N SER A 35 -16.83 14.30 -7.48
CA SER A 35 -17.37 14.64 -8.79
C SER A 35 -18.00 13.40 -9.44
N LEU A 36 -18.99 13.62 -10.30
CA LEU A 36 -19.57 12.61 -11.18
C LEU A 36 -18.94 12.65 -12.60
N SER A 37 -17.74 13.19 -12.72
CA SER A 37 -16.88 13.12 -13.93
C SER A 37 -15.89 11.95 -13.77
N PRO A 38 -16.29 10.71 -14.10
CA PRO A 38 -15.54 9.52 -13.70
C PRO A 38 -14.22 9.41 -14.46
N ARG A 39 -13.11 9.50 -13.73
CA ARG A 39 -11.75 9.24 -14.22
C ARG A 39 -11.20 7.89 -13.75
N SER A 40 -11.83 7.30 -12.74
CA SER A 40 -11.51 5.99 -12.20
C SER A 40 -12.71 5.03 -12.30
N PRO A 41 -12.49 3.71 -12.28
CA PRO A 41 -13.58 2.73 -12.23
C PRO A 41 -14.49 2.91 -11.01
N ASP A 42 -13.96 3.37 -9.89
CA ASP A 42 -14.68 3.57 -8.63
C ASP A 42 -15.69 4.71 -8.76
N GLU A 43 -15.30 5.82 -9.40
CA GLU A 43 -16.20 6.94 -9.69
C GLU A 43 -17.28 6.57 -10.71
N MET A 44 -16.96 5.65 -11.65
CA MET A 44 -17.92 5.17 -12.64
C MET A 44 -19.06 4.37 -11.99
N VAL A 45 -18.80 3.66 -10.88
CA VAL A 45 -19.85 2.94 -10.14
C VAL A 45 -20.93 3.90 -9.64
N ALA A 46 -20.56 5.07 -9.13
CA ALA A 46 -21.54 6.07 -8.68
C ALA A 46 -22.41 6.55 -9.85
N VAL A 47 -21.82 6.80 -11.02
CA VAL A 47 -22.56 7.20 -12.23
C VAL A 47 -23.49 6.07 -12.71
N GLN A 48 -23.04 4.82 -12.70
CA GLN A 48 -23.82 3.65 -13.11
C GLN A 48 -25.03 3.44 -12.23
N VAL A 49 -24.86 3.50 -10.90
CA VAL A 49 -25.98 3.37 -9.95
C VAL A 49 -26.97 4.53 -10.10
N LEU A 50 -26.49 5.78 -10.18
CA LEU A 50 -27.38 6.94 -10.31
C LEU A 50 -28.16 6.96 -11.64
N THR A 51 -27.63 6.37 -12.70
CA THR A 51 -28.26 6.40 -14.03
C THR A 51 -28.95 5.09 -14.42
N GLY A 52 -28.73 4.00 -13.66
CA GLY A 52 -29.29 2.69 -13.97
C GLY A 52 -28.73 2.04 -15.24
N ILE A 53 -27.48 2.34 -15.64
CA ILE A 53 -26.88 1.78 -16.87
C ILE A 53 -26.67 0.29 -16.60
N ASP A 54 -26.21 -0.50 -16.27
CA ASP A 54 -25.85 -1.91 -16.16
C ASP A 54 -26.89 -2.84 -15.50
N ARG A 55 -28.18 -2.65 -15.75
CA ARG A 55 -29.31 -3.55 -15.35
C ARG A 55 -29.90 -3.37 -13.95
N GLU A 56 -29.42 -2.46 -13.11
CA GLU A 56 -30.07 -2.13 -11.86
C GLU A 56 -30.94 -0.88 -12.05
N PRO A 57 -32.15 -0.83 -11.52
CA PRO A 57 -32.95 0.40 -11.56
C PRO A 57 -32.23 1.51 -10.79
N PRO A 58 -32.34 2.79 -11.21
CA PRO A 58 -31.79 3.90 -10.47
C PRO A 58 -32.42 3.95 -9.07
N PRO A 59 -31.74 4.49 -8.05
CA PRO A 59 -32.27 4.57 -6.70
C PRO A 59 -33.49 5.51 -6.64
N ASP A 60 -34.42 5.18 -5.79
CA ASP A 60 -35.65 6.01 -5.56
C ASP A 60 -35.30 7.34 -4.87
N LEU A 61 -34.22 7.37 -4.08
CA LEU A 61 -33.76 8.53 -3.32
C LEU A 61 -32.26 8.52 -3.17
N VAL A 62 -31.62 9.69 -3.33
CA VAL A 62 -30.20 9.90 -3.07
C VAL A 62 -30.00 10.73 -1.81
N ILE A 63 -29.23 10.24 -0.86
CA ILE A 63 -28.76 11.01 0.29
C ILE A 63 -27.34 11.48 0.00
N CYS A 64 -27.19 12.76 -0.35
CA CYS A 64 -25.87 13.36 -0.61
C CYS A 64 -25.30 13.88 0.71
N ILE A 65 -24.25 13.21 1.23
CA ILE A 65 -23.61 13.57 2.49
C ILE A 65 -22.48 14.56 2.22
N CYS A 66 -22.64 15.77 2.77
CA CYS A 66 -21.69 16.86 2.64
C CYS A 66 -21.08 17.23 3.98
N ASN A 67 -19.77 17.56 3.99
CA ASN A 67 -19.14 18.15 5.17
C ASN A 67 -19.62 19.61 5.31
N ALA A 68 -20.35 19.90 6.38
CA ALA A 68 -20.91 21.21 6.64
C ALA A 68 -19.85 22.32 6.84
N ALA A 69 -18.64 21.96 7.27
CA ALA A 69 -17.52 22.90 7.42
C ALA A 69 -16.81 23.23 6.09
N ALA A 70 -16.97 22.37 5.06
CA ALA A 70 -16.34 22.50 3.74
C ALA A 70 -17.38 22.49 2.61
N LEU A 71 -18.41 23.32 2.74
CA LEU A 71 -19.58 23.33 1.84
C LEU A 71 -19.22 23.66 0.39
N GLU A 72 -18.30 24.59 0.15
CA GLU A 72 -17.96 25.05 -1.19
C GLU A 72 -17.59 23.89 -2.12
N ARG A 73 -16.73 23.01 -1.65
CA ARG A 73 -16.29 21.85 -2.42
C ARG A 73 -17.35 20.74 -2.49
N ASN A 74 -18.04 20.48 -1.39
CA ASN A 74 -19.02 19.41 -1.33
C ASN A 74 -20.29 19.71 -2.14
N LEU A 75 -20.66 20.99 -2.27
CA LEU A 75 -21.78 21.42 -3.11
C LEU A 75 -21.49 21.21 -4.61
N TYR A 76 -20.22 21.10 -5.01
CA TYR A 76 -19.89 20.75 -6.39
C TYR A 76 -20.51 19.42 -6.80
N LEU A 77 -20.27 18.37 -6.02
CA LEU A 77 -20.91 17.06 -6.22
C LEU A 77 -22.43 17.15 -6.10
N ALA A 78 -22.94 17.84 -5.07
CA ALA A 78 -24.38 17.97 -4.85
C ALA A 78 -25.09 18.60 -6.06
N THR A 79 -24.49 19.60 -6.69
CA THR A 79 -25.03 20.21 -7.93
C THR A 79 -25.00 19.26 -9.12
N GLN A 80 -24.05 18.35 -9.21
CA GLN A 80 -24.02 17.30 -10.25
C GLN A 80 -25.08 16.22 -10.00
N VAL A 81 -25.26 15.81 -8.73
CA VAL A 81 -26.33 14.86 -8.35
C VAL A 81 -27.71 15.44 -8.66
N LEU A 82 -27.94 16.75 -8.43
CA LEU A 82 -29.19 17.42 -8.78
C LEU A 82 -29.51 17.31 -10.29
N GLU A 83 -28.48 17.35 -11.15
CA GLU A 83 -28.67 17.23 -12.60
C GLU A 83 -29.08 15.81 -13.04
N SER A 84 -28.82 14.78 -12.23
CA SER A 84 -29.27 13.40 -12.53
C SER A 84 -30.80 13.24 -12.58
N GLY A 85 -31.52 14.19 -11.99
CA GLY A 85 -32.98 14.14 -11.97
C GLY A 85 -33.59 13.35 -10.83
N LEU A 86 -32.80 12.65 -10.04
CA LEU A 86 -33.28 11.82 -8.92
C LEU A 86 -33.72 12.67 -7.72
N PRO A 87 -34.70 12.22 -6.92
CA PRO A 87 -34.97 12.80 -5.62
C PRO A 87 -33.73 12.79 -4.74
N MET A 88 -33.42 13.93 -4.08
CA MET A 88 -32.21 14.06 -3.29
C MET A 88 -32.50 14.74 -1.95
N ILE A 89 -31.79 14.30 -0.90
CA ILE A 89 -31.66 14.99 0.38
C ILE A 89 -30.21 15.41 0.54
N LEU A 90 -29.96 16.67 0.90
CA LEU A 90 -28.65 17.14 1.27
C LEU A 90 -28.44 16.96 2.78
N CYS A 91 -27.58 16.04 3.15
CA CYS A 91 -27.23 15.76 4.55
C CYS A 91 -25.95 16.54 4.91
N LEU A 92 -26.06 17.57 5.75
CA LEU A 92 -24.93 18.36 6.24
C LEU A 92 -24.34 17.70 7.48
N ASN A 93 -23.39 16.80 7.27
CA ASN A 93 -22.73 16.10 8.37
C ASN A 93 -21.63 16.95 9.01
N MET A 94 -21.14 16.54 10.18
CA MET A 94 -20.17 17.28 11.00
C MET A 94 -20.71 18.67 11.44
N TRP A 95 -21.98 18.74 11.73
CA TRP A 95 -22.66 19.97 12.18
C TRP A 95 -22.10 20.51 13.49
N ASP A 96 -21.64 19.62 14.37
CA ASP A 96 -20.91 19.99 15.61
C ASP A 96 -19.64 20.79 15.34
N ALA A 97 -18.90 20.51 14.25
CA ALA A 97 -17.72 21.30 13.88
C ALA A 97 -18.12 22.70 13.42
N VAL A 98 -19.22 22.85 12.68
CA VAL A 98 -19.75 24.18 12.27
C VAL A 98 -20.12 25.02 13.51
N GLN A 99 -20.83 24.44 14.48
CA GLN A 99 -21.18 25.12 15.72
C GLN A 99 -19.97 25.58 16.54
N GLN A 100 -18.89 24.79 16.52
CA GLN A 100 -17.64 25.12 17.23
C GLN A 100 -16.79 26.17 16.51
N SER A 101 -16.86 26.25 15.18
CA SER A 101 -16.05 27.16 14.36
C SER A 101 -16.60 28.58 14.25
N GLY A 102 -17.75 28.87 14.89
CA GLY A 102 -18.43 30.16 14.76
C GLY A 102 -18.98 30.43 13.35
N LEU A 103 -19.10 29.39 12.54
CA LEU A 103 -19.73 29.43 11.24
C LEU A 103 -21.25 29.19 11.41
N SER A 104 -22.10 30.01 10.82
CA SER A 104 -23.54 29.74 10.76
C SER A 104 -23.95 29.51 9.33
N VAL A 105 -24.74 28.44 9.12
CA VAL A 105 -25.30 28.08 7.81
C VAL A 105 -26.83 28.07 7.93
N ASP A 106 -27.50 28.84 7.09
CA ASP A 106 -28.94 28.84 7.01
C ASP A 106 -29.43 27.67 6.15
N CYS A 107 -29.80 26.58 6.82
CA CYS A 107 -30.31 25.36 6.16
C CYS A 107 -31.59 25.59 5.39
N SER A 108 -32.47 26.53 5.83
CA SER A 108 -33.74 26.82 5.19
C SER A 108 -33.53 27.61 3.89
N ALA A 109 -32.65 28.61 3.91
CA ALA A 109 -32.27 29.35 2.72
C ALA A 109 -31.52 28.44 1.70
N LEU A 110 -30.66 27.54 2.18
CA LEU A 110 -29.97 26.58 1.33
C LEU A 110 -30.95 25.57 0.69
N SER A 111 -31.93 25.08 1.47
CA SER A 111 -32.97 24.19 0.98
C SER A 111 -33.83 24.86 -0.10
N SER A 112 -34.23 26.11 0.12
CA SER A 112 -35.03 26.89 -0.85
C SER A 112 -34.23 27.16 -2.14
N SER A 113 -32.95 27.44 -2.04
CA SER A 113 -32.09 27.74 -3.20
C SER A 113 -31.74 26.52 -4.04
N LEU A 114 -31.61 25.35 -3.42
CA LEU A 114 -31.30 24.10 -4.12
C LEU A 114 -32.56 23.30 -4.54
N GLY A 115 -33.71 23.65 -3.98
CA GLY A 115 -34.98 22.93 -4.22
C GLY A 115 -35.01 21.51 -3.63
N VAL A 116 -34.19 21.23 -2.61
CA VAL A 116 -34.11 19.93 -1.95
C VAL A 116 -34.08 20.06 -0.42
N PRO A 117 -34.59 19.10 0.35
CA PRO A 117 -34.46 19.11 1.80
C PRO A 117 -33.00 19.11 2.24
N VAL A 118 -32.69 19.92 3.24
CA VAL A 118 -31.36 20.03 3.86
C VAL A 118 -31.48 19.63 5.32
N VAL A 119 -30.73 18.60 5.73
CA VAL A 119 -30.79 18.05 7.09
C VAL A 119 -29.40 18.13 7.72
N PRO A 120 -29.23 18.91 8.80
CA PRO A 120 -27.99 18.94 9.56
C PRO A 120 -27.88 17.68 10.43
N THR A 121 -26.69 17.06 10.44
CA THR A 121 -26.42 15.84 11.20
C THR A 121 -25.03 15.89 11.85
N SER A 122 -24.88 15.17 12.96
CA SER A 122 -23.60 14.82 13.55
C SER A 122 -23.58 13.30 13.76
N ALA A 123 -23.10 12.57 12.77
CA ALA A 123 -23.14 11.10 12.77
C ALA A 123 -22.36 10.49 13.94
N SER A 124 -21.23 11.11 14.36
CA SER A 124 -20.43 10.69 15.51
C SER A 124 -21.20 10.79 16.83
N ARG A 125 -22.10 11.78 16.96
CA ARG A 125 -22.96 11.99 18.14
C ARG A 125 -24.36 11.40 18.00
N ARG A 126 -24.67 10.83 16.84
CA ARG A 126 -26.00 10.33 16.48
C ARG A 126 -27.10 11.41 16.51
N GLU A 127 -26.75 12.69 16.33
CA GLU A 127 -27.67 13.79 16.27
C GLU A 127 -28.18 14.00 14.84
N GLY A 128 -29.49 14.31 14.68
CA GLY A 128 -30.12 14.57 13.39
C GLY A 128 -30.42 13.33 12.53
N LEU A 129 -30.05 12.12 12.97
CA LEU A 129 -30.26 10.89 12.19
C LEU A 129 -31.74 10.51 12.09
N GLN A 130 -32.52 10.70 13.17
CA GLN A 130 -33.97 10.46 13.15
C GLN A 130 -34.66 11.44 12.18
N THR A 131 -34.31 12.72 12.22
CA THR A 131 -34.82 13.73 11.29
C THR A 131 -34.50 13.38 9.84
N LEU A 132 -33.26 12.86 9.57
CA LEU A 132 -32.90 12.42 8.25
C LEU A 132 -33.77 11.24 7.78
N GLN A 133 -34.05 10.28 8.67
CA GLN A 133 -34.93 9.14 8.40
C GLN A 133 -36.34 9.60 8.09
N ASP A 134 -36.90 10.48 8.92
CA ASP A 134 -38.27 10.99 8.74
C ASP A 134 -38.44 11.74 7.41
N VAL A 135 -37.45 12.59 7.06
CA VAL A 135 -37.40 13.31 5.78
C VAL A 135 -37.24 12.35 4.61
N ALA A 136 -36.40 11.31 4.75
CA ALA A 136 -36.21 10.30 3.70
C ALA A 136 -37.53 9.53 3.44
N MET A 137 -38.19 9.07 4.49
CA MET A 137 -39.49 8.36 4.35
C MET A 137 -40.57 9.26 3.75
N LYS A 138 -40.59 10.55 4.12
CA LYS A 138 -41.51 11.53 3.51
C LYS A 138 -41.26 11.71 2.02
N GLN A 139 -40.00 11.77 1.60
CA GLN A 139 -39.64 11.88 0.18
C GLN A 139 -39.97 10.61 -0.60
N LEU A 140 -39.70 9.43 -0.05
CA LEU A 140 -40.04 8.15 -0.68
C LEU A 140 -41.55 7.97 -0.86
N ARG A 141 -42.36 8.34 0.15
CA ARG A 141 -43.84 8.31 0.07
C ARG A 141 -44.41 9.40 -0.83
N GLY A 142 -43.73 10.52 -0.98
CA GLY A 142 -44.14 11.66 -1.83
C GLY A 142 -43.69 11.55 -3.28
N ALA A 143 -42.82 10.61 -3.62
CA ALA A 143 -42.31 10.40 -4.99
C ALA A 143 -43.41 9.98 -6.01
N GLU A 144 -44.61 9.53 -5.53
CA GLU A 144 -45.77 9.28 -6.39
C GLU A 144 -46.44 10.56 -6.90
N SER A 145 -46.10 11.75 -6.40
CA SER A 145 -46.77 13.02 -6.72
C SER A 145 -45.81 14.09 -7.22
N GLY A 146 -45.46 14.03 -8.49
CA GLY A 146 -45.17 15.23 -9.23
C GLY A 146 -43.74 15.76 -9.28
N SER A 147 -43.43 16.28 -10.44
CA SER A 147 -42.18 16.96 -10.86
C SER A 147 -41.54 17.81 -9.75
N ILE A 148 -40.26 17.61 -9.52
CA ILE A 148 -39.42 18.49 -8.70
C ILE A 148 -39.27 19.83 -9.45
N SER A 149 -40.22 20.76 -9.17
CA SER A 149 -40.20 22.11 -9.70
C SER A 149 -39.16 22.95 -8.92
N GLY A 150 -38.24 23.60 -9.59
CA GLY A 150 -37.35 24.58 -8.96
C GLY A 150 -35.88 24.20 -8.81
N ARG A 151 -35.40 23.24 -9.58
CA ARG A 151 -33.95 22.95 -9.57
C ARG A 151 -33.14 24.12 -10.12
N PRO A 152 -32.01 24.45 -9.51
CA PRO A 152 -31.18 25.55 -9.95
C PRO A 152 -30.55 25.26 -11.32
N GLU A 153 -30.52 26.26 -12.18
CA GLU A 153 -29.81 26.24 -13.44
C GLU A 153 -28.33 26.63 -13.21
N VAL A 154 -27.48 25.64 -13.07
CA VAL A 154 -26.05 25.86 -12.74
C VAL A 154 -25.23 26.16 -13.99
N LEU A 155 -25.51 25.46 -15.09
CA LEU A 155 -24.80 25.60 -16.36
C LEU A 155 -25.46 26.69 -17.25
N SER A 156 -24.65 27.32 -18.09
CA SER A 156 -25.12 28.35 -19.01
C SER A 156 -26.17 27.82 -20.02
N PRO A 157 -27.05 28.69 -20.54
CA PRO A 157 -28.08 28.29 -21.51
C PRO A 157 -27.50 27.60 -22.74
N GLU A 158 -26.33 28.04 -23.22
CA GLU A 158 -25.64 27.49 -24.39
C GLU A 158 -25.23 26.04 -24.17
N ILE A 159 -24.63 25.75 -23.03
CA ILE A 159 -24.25 24.38 -22.65
C ILE A 159 -25.48 23.50 -22.53
N ARG A 160 -26.52 23.98 -21.84
CA ARG A 160 -27.78 23.23 -21.67
C ARG A 160 -28.48 22.93 -23.00
N HIS A 161 -28.45 23.86 -23.93
CA HIS A 161 -29.00 23.65 -25.27
C HIS A 161 -28.29 22.53 -26.02
N GLU A 162 -26.97 22.50 -26.00
CA GLU A 162 -26.18 21.46 -26.64
C GLU A 162 -26.36 20.09 -25.94
N ILE A 163 -26.45 20.04 -24.61
CA ILE A 163 -26.77 18.84 -23.86
C ILE A 163 -28.14 18.27 -24.29
N ALA A 164 -29.18 19.12 -24.34
CA ALA A 164 -30.50 18.69 -24.76
C ALA A 164 -30.56 18.23 -26.25
N GLY A 165 -29.69 18.82 -27.08
CA GLY A 165 -29.49 18.40 -28.47
C GLY A 165 -28.89 17.01 -28.56
N LEU A 166 -27.86 16.74 -27.80
CA LEU A 166 -27.17 15.44 -27.77
C LEU A 166 -28.04 14.34 -27.13
N ALA A 167 -28.77 14.65 -26.05
CA ALA A 167 -29.63 13.70 -25.37
C ALA A 167 -30.68 13.04 -26.29
N ARG A 168 -31.18 13.77 -27.29
CA ARG A 168 -32.12 13.25 -28.30
C ARG A 168 -31.54 12.17 -29.19
N HIS A 169 -30.21 12.00 -29.21
CA HIS A 169 -29.49 11.04 -30.05
C HIS A 169 -28.87 9.89 -29.26
N VAL A 170 -29.11 9.83 -27.97
CA VAL A 170 -28.77 8.69 -27.11
C VAL A 170 -29.99 7.76 -27.07
N LEU A 171 -30.01 6.78 -27.99
CA LEU A 171 -31.19 5.94 -28.25
C LEU A 171 -31.04 4.50 -27.71
N ASN A 172 -29.81 4.02 -27.60
CA ASN A 172 -29.52 2.62 -27.28
C ASN A 172 -29.32 2.33 -25.79
N LEU A 173 -29.26 3.37 -24.95
CA LEU A 173 -29.17 3.17 -23.50
C LEU A 173 -30.53 2.78 -22.91
N ARG A 174 -30.56 1.63 -22.26
CA ARG A 174 -31.70 1.19 -21.43
C ARG A 174 -31.64 1.92 -20.08
N THR A 175 -31.79 3.23 -20.08
CA THR A 175 -31.90 4.02 -18.85
C THR A 175 -33.37 4.18 -18.49
N ALA A 176 -33.67 4.14 -17.20
CA ALA A 176 -35.05 4.20 -16.73
C ALA A 176 -35.67 5.61 -16.83
N SER A 177 -34.88 6.69 -16.99
CA SER A 177 -35.43 8.06 -17.00
C SER A 177 -34.84 8.97 -18.08
N PRO A 178 -35.64 9.89 -18.67
CA PRO A 178 -35.17 10.92 -19.59
C PRO A 178 -34.12 11.85 -18.96
N ALA A 179 -34.20 12.09 -17.66
CA ALA A 179 -33.25 12.91 -16.92
C ALA A 179 -31.86 12.24 -16.87
N GLY A 180 -31.81 10.90 -16.66
CA GLY A 180 -30.56 10.14 -16.69
C GLY A 180 -29.87 10.19 -18.06
N VAL A 181 -30.64 10.14 -19.17
CA VAL A 181 -30.11 10.31 -20.52
C VAL A 181 -29.50 11.70 -20.71
N THR A 182 -30.20 12.75 -20.27
CA THR A 182 -29.74 14.13 -20.35
C THR A 182 -28.45 14.33 -19.52
N PHE A 183 -28.40 13.76 -18.33
CA PHE A 183 -27.22 13.77 -17.47
C PHE A 183 -26.02 13.11 -18.15
N LEU A 184 -26.18 11.93 -18.75
CA LEU A 184 -25.12 11.20 -19.45
C LEU A 184 -24.63 11.94 -20.69
N ALA A 185 -25.54 12.53 -21.46
CA ALA A 185 -25.18 13.39 -22.59
C ALA A 185 -24.36 14.61 -22.15
N GLY A 186 -24.73 15.19 -21.01
CA GLY A 186 -23.99 16.27 -20.35
C GLY A 186 -22.58 15.83 -19.93
N ARG A 187 -22.45 14.65 -19.29
CA ARG A 187 -21.12 14.11 -18.92
C ARG A 187 -20.27 13.85 -20.15
N ALA A 188 -20.83 13.26 -21.20
CA ALA A 188 -20.09 13.03 -22.44
C ALA A 188 -19.63 14.35 -23.11
N LEU A 189 -20.45 15.40 -23.07
CA LEU A 189 -20.10 16.71 -23.64
C LEU A 189 -18.97 17.39 -22.85
N LEU A 190 -19.08 17.39 -21.51
CA LEU A 190 -18.24 18.19 -20.61
C LEU A 190 -16.92 17.46 -20.23
N ASP A 191 -16.91 16.12 -20.19
CA ASP A 191 -15.76 15.31 -19.82
C ASP A 191 -15.03 14.77 -21.05
N GLU A 192 -14.20 15.59 -21.67
CA GLU A 192 -13.44 15.21 -22.87
C GLU A 192 -12.49 14.04 -22.58
N GLY A 193 -12.66 12.94 -23.35
CA GLY A 193 -11.92 11.68 -23.14
C GLY A 193 -12.33 10.90 -21.88
N GLY A 194 -13.43 11.25 -21.23
CA GLY A 194 -13.94 10.60 -20.04
C GLY A 194 -14.56 9.22 -20.27
N ALA A 195 -14.82 8.50 -19.18
CA ALA A 195 -15.37 7.15 -19.23
C ALA A 195 -16.79 7.13 -19.84
N VAL A 196 -17.61 8.15 -19.54
CA VAL A 196 -18.98 8.27 -20.10
C VAL A 196 -18.94 8.53 -21.60
N GLU A 197 -18.03 9.38 -22.08
CA GLU A 197 -17.83 9.59 -23.53
C GLU A 197 -17.46 8.28 -24.22
N THR A 198 -16.53 7.53 -23.65
CA THR A 198 -16.08 6.24 -24.18
C THR A 198 -17.25 5.24 -24.26
N LEU A 199 -18.05 5.17 -23.19
CA LEU A 199 -19.21 4.27 -23.10
C LEU A 199 -20.26 4.63 -24.18
N LEU A 200 -20.65 5.90 -24.28
CA LEU A 200 -21.63 6.36 -25.26
C LEU A 200 -21.15 6.24 -26.69
N SER A 201 -19.87 6.52 -26.93
CA SER A 201 -19.26 6.39 -28.24
C SER A 201 -19.25 4.95 -28.74
N ALA A 202 -19.06 3.99 -27.83
CA ALA A 202 -19.12 2.55 -28.15
C ALA A 202 -20.57 2.08 -28.39
N GLY A 203 -21.55 2.59 -27.62
CA GLY A 203 -22.94 2.20 -27.71
C GLY A 203 -23.72 2.83 -28.85
N GLU A 204 -23.53 4.14 -29.10
CA GLU A 204 -24.33 4.94 -30.06
C GLU A 204 -23.62 5.11 -31.43
N GLY A 205 -22.35 4.73 -31.53
CA GLY A 205 -21.61 4.66 -32.79
C GLY A 205 -21.09 6.01 -33.33
N ALA A 206 -20.61 5.97 -34.60
CA ALA A 206 -19.89 7.07 -35.23
C ALA A 206 -20.71 8.36 -35.37
N THR A 207 -22.04 8.24 -35.54
CA THR A 207 -22.93 9.41 -35.67
C THR A 207 -22.99 10.24 -34.41
N PHE A 208 -23.03 9.59 -33.24
CA PHE A 208 -22.99 10.29 -31.95
C PHE A 208 -21.65 10.99 -31.75
N VAL A 209 -20.55 10.30 -32.04
CA VAL A 209 -19.19 10.87 -31.93
C VAL A 209 -19.03 12.11 -32.79
N GLN A 210 -19.55 12.09 -34.03
CA GLN A 210 -19.51 13.27 -34.91
C GLN A 210 -20.30 14.44 -34.30
N ARG A 211 -21.53 14.20 -33.86
CA ARG A 211 -22.36 15.24 -33.22
C ARG A 211 -21.73 15.81 -31.94
N LEU A 212 -21.09 14.97 -31.14
CA LEU A 212 -20.38 15.40 -29.97
C LEU A 212 -19.24 16.38 -30.30
N ARG A 213 -18.48 16.08 -31.36
CA ARG A 213 -17.42 16.97 -31.86
C ARG A 213 -17.99 18.30 -32.39
N ASP A 214 -19.08 18.22 -33.13
CA ASP A 214 -19.75 19.41 -33.68
C ASP A 214 -20.30 20.29 -32.55
N SER A 215 -20.89 19.71 -31.49
CA SER A 215 -21.35 20.46 -30.32
C SER A 215 -20.21 21.13 -29.56
N ARG A 216 -19.08 20.44 -29.37
CA ARG A 216 -17.88 21.04 -28.77
C ARG A 216 -17.30 22.16 -29.62
N SER A 217 -17.32 22.01 -30.95
CA SER A 217 -16.87 23.10 -31.87
C SER A 217 -17.76 24.34 -31.75
N ARG A 218 -19.08 24.18 -31.77
CA ARG A 218 -20.01 25.28 -31.58
C ARG A 218 -19.83 26.01 -30.24
N LEU A 219 -19.64 25.28 -29.18
CA LEU A 219 -19.37 25.87 -27.85
C LEU A 219 -18.05 26.64 -27.82
N ARG A 220 -17.02 26.11 -28.47
CA ARG A 220 -15.71 26.78 -28.61
C ARG A 220 -15.82 28.06 -29.41
N ASP A 221 -16.61 28.08 -30.51
CA ASP A 221 -16.87 29.25 -31.33
C ASP A 221 -17.62 30.34 -30.54
N LEU A 222 -18.41 29.95 -29.53
CA LEU A 222 -19.07 30.84 -28.57
C LEU A 222 -18.16 31.27 -27.39
N GLY A 223 -16.88 30.88 -27.38
CA GLY A 223 -15.94 31.21 -26.32
C GLY A 223 -16.07 30.36 -25.07
N VAL A 224 -16.76 29.22 -25.15
CA VAL A 224 -16.91 28.26 -24.04
C VAL A 224 -15.85 27.18 -24.16
N GLU A 225 -14.83 27.21 -23.33
CA GLU A 225 -13.74 26.24 -23.32
C GLU A 225 -14.11 25.00 -22.45
N ILE A 226 -14.27 23.88 -23.10
CA ILE A 226 -14.46 22.57 -22.43
C ILE A 226 -13.09 21.91 -22.30
N PRO A 227 -12.76 21.31 -21.12
CA PRO A 227 -13.61 21.00 -19.95
C PRO A 227 -13.63 22.09 -18.85
N ALA A 228 -12.95 23.22 -19.01
CA ALA A 228 -12.78 24.23 -17.96
C ALA A 228 -14.08 24.99 -17.61
N ALA A 229 -15.04 25.05 -18.53
CA ALA A 229 -16.28 25.84 -18.37
C ALA A 229 -17.16 25.32 -17.21
N GLU A 230 -17.28 23.99 -17.05
CA GLU A 230 -18.13 23.41 -16.01
C GLU A 230 -17.66 23.76 -14.60
N PRO A 231 -16.40 23.48 -14.20
CA PRO A 231 -15.91 23.84 -12.88
C PRO A 231 -16.07 25.35 -12.60
N HIS A 232 -15.75 26.18 -13.58
CA HIS A 232 -15.84 27.61 -13.43
C HIS A 232 -17.28 28.09 -13.14
N GLN A 233 -18.25 27.64 -13.91
CA GLN A 233 -19.66 28.00 -13.72
C GLN A 233 -20.23 27.44 -12.41
N ARG A 234 -19.89 26.22 -12.04
CA ARG A 234 -20.33 25.62 -10.78
C ARG A 234 -19.78 26.36 -9.57
N TYR A 235 -18.48 26.66 -9.55
CA TYR A 235 -17.89 27.39 -8.43
C TYR A 235 -18.41 28.83 -8.34
N GLN A 236 -18.69 29.49 -9.46
CA GLN A 236 -19.36 30.80 -9.45
C GLN A 236 -20.79 30.71 -8.86
N TYR A 237 -21.55 29.71 -9.25
CA TYR A 237 -22.88 29.47 -8.66
C TYR A 237 -22.79 29.19 -7.15
N ILE A 238 -21.92 28.28 -6.75
CA ILE A 238 -21.71 27.90 -5.36
C ILE A 238 -21.25 29.11 -4.53
N GLY A 239 -20.31 29.89 -5.02
CA GLY A 239 -19.83 31.10 -4.34
C GLY A 239 -20.96 32.11 -4.07
N ARG A 240 -21.83 32.37 -5.07
CA ARG A 240 -23.01 33.24 -4.90
C ARG A 240 -24.00 32.66 -3.88
N LEU A 241 -24.24 31.35 -3.93
CA LEU A 241 -25.12 30.65 -3.00
C LEU A 241 -24.58 30.75 -1.56
N LEU A 242 -23.31 30.44 -1.34
CA LEU A 242 -22.69 30.49 -0.01
C LEU A 242 -22.65 31.90 0.56
N ALA A 243 -22.42 32.93 -0.26
CA ALA A 243 -22.47 34.30 0.20
C ALA A 243 -23.85 34.70 0.75
N SER A 244 -24.94 34.04 0.32
CA SER A 244 -26.29 34.28 0.82
C SER A 244 -26.67 33.48 2.04
N VAL A 245 -26.13 32.25 2.19
CA VAL A 245 -26.55 31.30 3.24
C VAL A 245 -25.54 31.11 4.36
N GLN A 246 -24.30 31.51 4.15
CA GLN A 246 -23.21 31.29 5.12
C GLN A 246 -22.78 32.62 5.74
N ARG A 247 -22.78 32.68 7.07
CA ARG A 247 -22.29 33.84 7.82
C ARG A 247 -21.19 33.42 8.77
N ARG A 248 -20.09 34.15 8.75
CA ARG A 248 -19.00 33.97 9.73
C ARG A 248 -19.18 34.98 10.83
N SER A 249 -19.50 34.54 12.04
CA SER A 249 -19.66 35.41 13.20
C SER A 249 -18.28 35.73 13.79
N GLY A 250 -17.77 36.90 13.47
CA GLY A 250 -16.56 37.44 14.08
C GLY A 250 -15.24 36.91 13.55
N ALA A 251 -14.20 37.71 13.69
CA ALA A 251 -12.81 37.30 13.50
C ALA A 251 -12.43 36.30 14.61
N SER A 252 -12.69 35.03 14.45
CA SER A 252 -12.05 34.02 15.26
C SER A 252 -10.55 34.10 14.92
N GLY A 253 -9.73 34.52 15.89
CA GLY A 253 -8.26 34.48 15.78
C GLY A 253 -7.85 33.06 15.35
N ALA A 254 -6.71 32.96 14.66
CA ALA A 254 -6.18 31.70 14.15
C ALA A 254 -6.37 30.58 15.17
N GLY A 255 -7.17 29.58 14.82
CA GLY A 255 -7.47 28.44 15.68
C GLY A 255 -6.20 27.67 16.04
N LEU A 256 -6.29 26.75 17.00
CA LEU A 256 -5.16 25.86 17.32
C LEU A 256 -4.70 25.09 16.07
N THR A 257 -5.65 24.65 15.22
CA THR A 257 -5.37 23.99 13.92
C THR A 257 -4.55 24.88 13.01
N ASP A 258 -4.92 26.16 12.85
CA ASP A 258 -4.20 27.10 11.97
C ASP A 258 -2.76 27.36 12.45
N ARG A 259 -2.58 27.45 13.79
CA ARG A 259 -1.25 27.64 14.39
C ARG A 259 -0.37 26.39 14.24
N LEU A 260 -0.95 25.21 14.43
CA LEU A 260 -0.26 23.95 14.21
C LEU A 260 0.11 23.79 12.74
N ASP A 261 -0.82 24.10 11.82
CA ASP A 261 -0.56 24.01 10.38
C ASP A 261 0.52 24.99 9.92
N ALA A 262 0.57 26.20 10.48
CA ALA A 262 1.65 27.16 10.18
C ALA A 262 3.05 26.61 10.51
N VAL A 263 3.18 25.75 11.53
CA VAL A 263 4.45 25.10 11.92
C VAL A 263 4.68 23.81 11.14
N LEU A 264 3.64 22.96 11.02
CA LEU A 264 3.76 21.60 10.46
C LEU A 264 3.80 21.59 8.92
N THR A 265 3.25 22.62 8.26
CA THR A 265 3.30 22.73 6.78
C THR A 265 4.42 23.65 6.28
N HIS A 266 5.17 24.27 7.18
CA HIS A 266 6.31 25.10 6.82
C HIS A 266 7.44 24.24 6.21
N SER A 267 8.10 24.73 5.17
CA SER A 267 9.08 23.97 4.37
C SER A 267 10.26 23.41 5.17
N VAL A 268 10.72 24.07 6.21
CA VAL A 268 11.87 23.64 7.03
C VAL A 268 11.40 22.98 8.32
N SER A 269 10.60 23.68 9.15
CA SER A 269 10.15 23.12 10.43
C SER A 269 9.26 21.90 10.26
N GLY A 270 8.38 21.89 9.25
CA GLY A 270 7.55 20.73 8.93
C GLY A 270 8.36 19.52 8.51
N LEU A 271 9.41 19.72 7.69
CA LEU A 271 10.31 18.63 7.30
C LEU A 271 11.06 18.05 8.50
N LEU A 272 11.59 18.91 9.37
CA LEU A 272 12.31 18.46 10.59
C LEU A 272 11.39 17.70 11.53
N ILE A 273 10.15 18.19 11.72
CA ILE A 273 9.14 17.51 12.55
C ILE A 273 8.75 16.17 11.91
N CYS A 274 8.57 16.13 10.59
CA CYS A 274 8.26 14.89 9.86
C CYS A 274 9.36 13.84 10.06
N LEU A 275 10.62 14.23 9.90
CA LEU A 275 11.76 13.34 10.15
C LEU A 275 11.82 12.90 11.62
N GLY A 276 11.55 13.82 12.57
CA GLY A 276 11.48 13.52 13.99
C GLY A 276 10.37 12.52 14.34
N VAL A 277 9.17 12.71 13.79
CA VAL A 277 8.04 11.77 13.96
C VAL A 277 8.37 10.40 13.37
N LEU A 278 8.95 10.36 12.17
CA LEU A 278 9.37 9.10 11.55
C LEU A 278 10.44 8.39 12.39
N MET A 279 11.45 9.13 12.85
CA MET A 279 12.50 8.57 13.71
C MET A 279 11.90 8.02 15.02
N LEU A 280 10.98 8.74 15.62
CA LEU A 280 10.29 8.30 16.84
C LEU A 280 9.47 7.02 16.56
N VAL A 281 8.70 6.98 15.48
CA VAL A 281 7.91 5.80 15.10
C VAL A 281 8.81 4.58 14.86
N PHE A 282 9.87 4.72 14.06
CA PHE A 282 10.78 3.59 13.79
C PHE A 282 11.53 3.13 15.04
N SER A 283 12.02 4.05 15.87
CA SER A 283 12.67 3.70 17.14
C SER A 283 11.69 3.01 18.10
N SER A 284 10.46 3.49 18.18
CA SER A 284 9.42 2.87 19.01
C SER A 284 9.06 1.47 18.53
N ILE A 285 8.93 1.28 17.21
CA ILE A 285 8.68 -0.05 16.63
C ILE A 285 9.78 -1.01 17.05
N TYR A 286 11.04 -0.64 16.87
CA TYR A 286 12.17 -1.49 17.23
C TYR A 286 12.20 -1.83 18.71
N TRP A 287 12.06 -0.82 19.59
CA TRP A 287 12.19 -0.97 21.05
C TRP A 287 11.05 -1.78 21.66
N PHE A 288 9.81 -1.58 21.19
CA PHE A 288 8.65 -2.31 21.71
C PHE A 288 8.44 -3.67 21.06
N SER A 289 8.89 -3.88 19.81
CA SER A 289 8.70 -5.19 19.16
C SER A 289 9.71 -6.23 19.63
N SER A 290 10.96 -5.84 19.97
CA SER A 290 12.01 -6.80 20.33
C SER A 290 11.57 -7.76 21.44
N PRO A 291 11.15 -7.33 22.64
CA PRO A 291 10.79 -8.26 23.71
C PRO A 291 9.57 -9.14 23.37
N LEU A 292 8.66 -8.63 22.51
CA LEU A 292 7.53 -9.44 22.04
C LEU A 292 7.99 -10.52 21.04
N SER A 293 8.87 -10.14 20.13
CA SER A 293 9.44 -11.08 19.14
C SER A 293 10.26 -12.16 19.83
N ASP A 294 11.10 -11.80 20.80
CA ASP A 294 11.89 -12.73 21.61
C ASP A 294 10.99 -13.74 22.37
N THR A 295 9.84 -13.25 22.88
CA THR A 295 8.86 -14.12 23.56
C THR A 295 8.21 -15.12 22.59
N VAL A 296 7.89 -14.67 21.37
CA VAL A 296 7.34 -15.55 20.31
C VAL A 296 8.38 -16.58 19.90
N GLU A 297 9.63 -16.16 19.71
CA GLU A 297 10.75 -17.03 19.34
C GLU A 297 11.01 -18.08 20.41
N ALA A 298 11.07 -17.70 21.68
CA ALA A 298 11.19 -18.63 22.80
C ALA A 298 10.04 -19.64 22.85
N GLY A 299 8.80 -19.19 22.59
CA GLY A 299 7.63 -20.07 22.53
C GLY A 299 7.71 -21.09 21.38
N LEU A 300 8.19 -20.69 20.23
CA LEU A 300 8.41 -21.57 19.08
C LEU A 300 9.55 -22.55 19.33
N GLY A 301 10.62 -22.09 19.99
CA GLY A 301 11.73 -22.94 20.42
C GLY A 301 11.26 -24.05 21.42
N MET A 302 10.40 -23.69 22.39
CA MET A 302 9.80 -24.68 23.30
C MET A 302 8.92 -25.69 22.55
N LEU A 303 8.18 -25.23 21.53
CA LEU A 303 7.35 -26.12 20.71
C LEU A 303 8.22 -27.07 19.87
N SER A 304 9.30 -26.57 19.27
CA SER A 304 10.29 -27.40 18.56
C SER A 304 10.91 -28.44 19.47
N ALA A 305 11.41 -28.03 20.63
CA ALA A 305 12.00 -28.93 21.63
C ALA A 305 10.98 -30.00 22.12
N GLY A 306 9.71 -29.61 22.29
CA GLY A 306 8.64 -30.56 22.65
C GLY A 306 8.40 -31.62 21.58
N ILE A 307 8.43 -31.28 20.30
CA ILE A 307 8.30 -32.21 19.17
C ILE A 307 9.55 -33.09 19.08
N GLU A 308 10.73 -32.52 19.27
CA GLU A 308 12.01 -33.25 19.29
C GLU A 308 12.08 -34.27 20.39
N GLY A 309 11.56 -33.95 21.59
CA GLY A 309 11.46 -34.90 22.69
C GLY A 309 10.38 -35.98 22.51
N ALA A 310 9.32 -35.69 21.76
CA ALA A 310 8.21 -36.65 21.56
C ALA A 310 8.40 -37.59 20.36
N MET A 311 9.26 -37.22 19.40
CA MET A 311 9.41 -37.97 18.14
C MET A 311 10.86 -38.39 17.90
N SER A 312 11.05 -39.63 17.42
CA SER A 312 12.38 -40.11 17.04
C SER A 312 12.92 -39.33 15.81
N PRO A 313 14.26 -39.09 15.73
CA PRO A 313 14.90 -38.47 14.60
C PRO A 313 14.53 -39.15 13.26
N GLY A 314 14.02 -38.35 12.32
CA GLY A 314 13.57 -38.82 11.03
C GLY A 314 13.05 -37.73 10.13
N PRO A 315 12.77 -37.99 8.82
CA PRO A 315 12.39 -36.99 7.85
C PRO A 315 11.09 -36.23 8.21
N PHE A 316 10.16 -36.91 8.89
CA PHE A 316 8.90 -36.28 9.31
C PHE A 316 9.11 -35.29 10.47
N ARG A 317 9.99 -35.63 11.45
CA ARG A 317 10.38 -34.68 12.50
C ARG A 317 11.06 -33.45 11.90
N SER A 318 12.06 -33.62 11.00
CA SER A 318 12.72 -32.50 10.32
C SER A 318 11.75 -31.67 9.49
N LEU A 319 10.77 -32.27 8.82
CA LEU A 319 9.71 -31.52 8.16
C LEU A 319 8.94 -30.64 9.14
N LEU A 320 8.59 -31.15 10.32
CA LEU A 320 7.81 -30.38 11.30
C LEU A 320 8.66 -29.29 11.95
N THR A 321 9.90 -29.54 12.33
CA THR A 321 10.77 -28.55 12.99
C THR A 321 11.33 -27.55 11.99
N ASP A 322 12.05 -28.01 10.98
CA ASP A 322 12.81 -27.16 10.07
C ASP A 322 11.96 -26.61 8.92
N GLY A 323 10.95 -27.37 8.48
CA GLY A 323 10.05 -26.96 7.41
C GLY A 323 8.86 -26.14 7.91
N VAL A 324 8.10 -26.67 8.89
CA VAL A 324 6.81 -26.11 9.33
C VAL A 324 7.02 -25.05 10.42
N ILE A 325 7.65 -25.40 11.54
CA ILE A 325 7.81 -24.49 12.67
C ILE A 325 8.72 -23.34 12.30
N SER A 326 9.84 -23.59 11.66
CA SER A 326 10.74 -22.53 11.18
C SER A 326 10.04 -21.62 10.15
N GLY A 327 9.29 -22.21 9.19
CA GLY A 327 8.56 -21.43 8.18
C GLY A 327 7.41 -20.59 8.74
N VAL A 328 6.62 -21.12 9.70
CA VAL A 328 5.57 -20.36 10.40
C VAL A 328 6.19 -19.39 11.39
N GLY A 329 7.26 -19.79 12.05
CA GLY A 329 8.00 -19.01 13.04
C GLY A 329 8.51 -17.70 12.46
N SER A 330 9.13 -17.76 11.30
CA SER A 330 9.62 -16.54 10.61
C SER A 330 8.51 -15.51 10.35
N VAL A 331 7.25 -15.94 10.18
CA VAL A 331 6.10 -15.03 10.02
C VAL A 331 5.65 -14.48 11.37
N LEU A 332 5.57 -15.32 12.40
CA LEU A 332 5.05 -14.95 13.72
C LEU A 332 6.00 -14.03 14.49
N VAL A 333 7.31 -14.22 14.36
CA VAL A 333 8.34 -13.37 14.98
C VAL A 333 8.25 -11.92 14.48
N PHE A 334 7.88 -11.69 13.21
CA PHE A 334 7.70 -10.34 12.68
C PHE A 334 6.31 -9.74 12.92
N LEU A 335 5.35 -10.53 13.40
CA LEU A 335 3.97 -10.06 13.61
C LEU A 335 3.86 -8.90 14.61
N PRO A 336 4.56 -8.89 15.76
CA PRO A 336 4.58 -7.75 16.67
C PRO A 336 5.06 -6.46 16.00
N GLN A 337 6.17 -6.53 15.26
CA GLN A 337 6.75 -5.39 14.55
C GLN A 337 5.77 -4.81 13.51
N ILE A 338 5.13 -5.67 12.73
CA ILE A 338 4.16 -5.28 11.71
C ILE A 338 2.91 -4.68 12.37
N SER A 339 2.44 -5.27 13.48
CA SER A 339 1.27 -4.76 14.22
C SER A 339 1.51 -3.37 14.80
N LEU A 340 2.69 -3.12 15.36
CA LEU A 340 3.10 -1.79 15.85
C LEU A 340 3.20 -0.78 14.70
N LEU A 341 3.74 -1.19 13.55
CA LEU A 341 3.77 -0.33 12.36
C LEU A 341 2.36 0.09 11.94
N PHE A 342 1.43 -0.85 11.83
CA PHE A 342 0.03 -0.53 11.50
C PHE A 342 -0.63 0.34 12.55
N PHE A 343 -0.29 0.12 13.83
CA PHE A 343 -0.79 0.95 14.92
C PHE A 343 -0.37 2.41 14.75
N PHE A 344 0.92 2.69 14.54
CA PHE A 344 1.40 4.05 14.37
C PHE A 344 0.88 4.69 13.08
N ILE A 345 0.82 3.94 11.97
CA ILE A 345 0.25 4.46 10.71
C ILE A 345 -1.22 4.82 10.91
N ALA A 346 -2.03 3.95 11.50
CA ALA A 346 -3.44 4.22 11.75
C ALA A 346 -3.65 5.40 12.70
N LEU A 347 -2.80 5.55 13.72
CA LEU A 347 -2.82 6.66 14.66
C LEU A 347 -2.50 8.00 13.97
N LEU A 348 -1.45 8.04 13.15
CA LEU A 348 -1.05 9.24 12.41
C LEU A 348 -2.06 9.61 11.31
N GLU A 349 -2.72 8.61 10.71
CA GLU A 349 -3.79 8.81 9.74
C GLU A 349 -5.04 9.40 10.41
N ASP A 350 -5.48 8.79 11.51
CA ASP A 350 -6.73 9.19 12.18
C ASP A 350 -6.62 10.58 12.84
N CYS A 351 -5.43 10.97 13.32
CA CYS A 351 -5.21 12.33 13.86
C CYS A 351 -5.09 13.42 12.79
N GLY A 352 -5.01 13.07 11.50
CA GLY A 352 -4.90 14.01 10.37
C GLY A 352 -3.48 14.47 10.04
N TYR A 353 -2.44 13.95 10.73
CA TYR A 353 -1.04 14.31 10.46
C TYR A 353 -0.57 13.86 9.08
N MET A 354 -1.04 12.69 8.61
CA MET A 354 -0.60 12.12 7.33
C MET A 354 -0.96 12.99 6.12
N ALA A 355 -2.08 13.71 6.18
CA ALA A 355 -2.46 14.66 5.12
C ALA A 355 -1.43 15.81 5.02
N ARG A 356 -0.95 16.34 6.16
CA ARG A 356 0.08 17.40 6.21
C ARG A 356 1.42 16.91 5.70
N ALA A 357 1.82 15.72 6.10
CA ALA A 357 3.04 15.09 5.61
C ALA A 357 2.98 14.89 4.08
N ALA A 358 1.86 14.40 3.54
CA ALA A 358 1.65 14.24 2.10
C ALA A 358 1.68 15.59 1.37
N PHE A 359 1.04 16.63 1.92
CA PHE A 359 1.05 17.99 1.37
C PHE A 359 2.46 18.56 1.29
N MET A 360 3.22 18.46 2.38
CA MET A 360 4.58 18.98 2.45
C MET A 360 5.53 18.25 1.49
N MET A 361 5.37 16.94 1.35
CA MET A 361 6.20 16.10 0.49
C MET A 361 5.79 16.14 -0.98
N ASP A 362 4.64 16.75 -1.32
CA ASP A 362 4.14 16.82 -2.70
C ASP A 362 5.14 17.48 -3.64
N ARG A 363 5.81 18.55 -3.20
CA ARG A 363 6.84 19.22 -4.01
C ARG A 363 8.00 18.28 -4.37
N ILE A 364 8.42 17.40 -3.45
CA ILE A 364 9.49 16.44 -3.69
C ILE A 364 8.98 15.30 -4.57
N MET A 365 7.78 14.80 -4.30
CA MET A 365 7.16 13.74 -5.09
C MET A 365 6.85 14.19 -6.52
N SER A 366 6.44 15.44 -6.72
CA SER A 366 6.18 16.02 -8.06
C SER A 366 7.45 16.09 -8.91
N LEU A 367 8.65 16.27 -8.33
CA LEU A 367 9.92 16.15 -9.06
C LEU A 367 10.14 14.74 -9.62
N LEU A 368 9.63 13.72 -8.92
CA LEU A 368 9.61 12.33 -9.38
C LEU A 368 8.43 12.05 -10.34
N GLY A 369 7.59 13.06 -10.52
CA GLY A 369 6.34 12.98 -11.26
C GLY A 369 5.27 12.15 -10.56
N LEU A 370 5.34 11.94 -9.26
CA LEU A 370 4.36 11.27 -8.42
C LEU A 370 3.55 12.31 -7.63
N SER A 371 2.35 11.95 -7.21
CA SER A 371 1.57 12.78 -6.29
C SER A 371 2.10 12.67 -4.85
N GLY A 372 1.89 13.68 -4.02
CA GLY A 372 2.25 13.68 -2.60
C GLY A 372 1.65 12.49 -1.82
N ARG A 373 0.51 11.95 -2.27
CA ARG A 373 -0.10 10.73 -1.71
C ARG A 373 0.79 9.49 -1.84
N SER A 374 1.73 9.46 -2.79
CA SER A 374 2.69 8.36 -2.95
C SER A 374 3.75 8.33 -1.83
N PHE A 375 3.97 9.45 -1.14
CA PHE A 375 4.94 9.52 -0.05
C PHE A 375 4.64 8.53 1.07
N LEU A 376 3.38 8.47 1.51
CA LEU A 376 2.96 7.60 2.60
C LEU A 376 3.21 6.10 2.33
N PRO A 377 2.75 5.53 1.20
CA PRO A 377 3.09 4.16 0.82
C PRO A 377 4.60 3.89 0.75
N LEU A 378 5.38 4.82 0.19
CA LEU A 378 6.82 4.65 0.08
C LEU A 378 7.51 4.68 1.45
N MET A 379 7.11 5.58 2.35
CA MET A 379 7.63 5.62 3.71
C MET A 379 7.27 4.37 4.51
N SER A 380 6.04 3.88 4.40
CA SER A 380 5.64 2.62 5.02
C SER A 380 6.46 1.44 4.51
N SER A 381 6.90 1.50 3.24
CA SER A 381 7.71 0.46 2.60
C SER A 381 9.14 0.35 3.16
N PHE A 382 9.64 1.38 3.87
CA PHE A 382 10.92 1.28 4.61
C PHE A 382 10.84 0.28 5.77
N ALA A 383 9.70 0.11 6.39
CA ALA A 383 9.53 -0.94 7.39
C ALA A 383 9.24 -2.28 6.70
N CYS A 384 8.25 -2.30 5.80
CA CYS A 384 7.89 -3.49 5.02
C CYS A 384 7.16 -3.10 3.73
N ALA A 385 7.56 -3.68 2.59
CA ALA A 385 6.94 -3.40 1.30
C ALA A 385 5.47 -3.85 1.22
N VAL A 386 5.07 -4.90 1.94
CA VAL A 386 3.70 -5.43 1.92
C VAL A 386 2.67 -4.39 2.37
N PRO A 387 2.73 -3.81 3.60
CA PRO A 387 1.81 -2.75 4.01
C PRO A 387 1.97 -1.48 3.15
N GLY A 388 3.17 -1.15 2.72
CA GLY A 388 3.40 -0.01 1.83
C GLY A 388 2.64 -0.15 0.51
N ILE A 389 2.69 -1.30 -0.13
CA ILE A 389 1.94 -1.57 -1.37
C ILE A 389 0.43 -1.54 -1.11
N MET A 390 -0.05 -2.11 0.00
CA MET A 390 -1.47 -2.04 0.37
C MET A 390 -1.94 -0.60 0.61
N ALA A 391 -1.09 0.25 1.19
CA ALA A 391 -1.39 1.66 1.42
C ALA A 391 -1.51 2.48 0.11
N THR A 392 -1.02 1.96 -1.02
CA THR A 392 -1.18 2.66 -2.32
C THR A 392 -2.63 2.80 -2.78
N ARG A 393 -3.58 2.15 -2.11
CA ARG A 393 -5.02 2.26 -2.39
C ARG A 393 -5.56 3.68 -2.19
N VAL A 394 -4.87 4.51 -1.39
CA VAL A 394 -5.20 5.93 -1.21
C VAL A 394 -4.84 6.81 -2.43
N ILE A 395 -4.08 6.26 -3.38
CA ILE A 395 -3.68 6.95 -4.60
C ILE A 395 -4.77 6.74 -5.66
N GLU A 396 -5.51 7.81 -5.97
CA GLU A 396 -6.62 7.78 -6.92
C GLU A 396 -6.14 7.54 -8.36
N ASN A 397 -5.03 8.17 -8.75
CA ASN A 397 -4.48 8.01 -10.09
C ASN A 397 -3.86 6.60 -10.25
N ARG A 398 -4.46 5.77 -11.10
CA ARG A 398 -4.03 4.39 -11.35
C ARG A 398 -2.58 4.29 -11.81
N ARG A 399 -2.09 5.26 -12.59
CA ARG A 399 -0.71 5.28 -13.09
C ARG A 399 0.29 5.54 -11.98
N ASP A 400 0.05 6.58 -11.18
CA ASP A 400 0.89 6.92 -10.03
C ASP A 400 0.88 5.79 -9.00
N ARG A 401 -0.30 5.18 -8.78
CA ARG A 401 -0.45 3.99 -7.93
C ARG A 401 0.41 2.83 -8.43
N PHE A 402 0.38 2.52 -9.72
CA PHE A 402 1.16 1.42 -10.29
C PHE A 402 2.66 1.67 -10.24
N VAL A 403 3.10 2.88 -10.55
CA VAL A 403 4.52 3.26 -10.40
C VAL A 403 4.94 3.12 -8.94
N THR A 404 4.16 3.63 -8.00
CA THR A 404 4.44 3.54 -6.56
C THR A 404 4.52 2.08 -6.10
N ILE A 405 3.60 1.20 -6.54
CA ILE A 405 3.64 -0.24 -6.25
C ILE A 405 4.94 -0.88 -6.74
N LEU A 406 5.39 -0.53 -7.95
CA LEU A 406 6.57 -1.15 -8.54
C LEU A 406 7.89 -0.66 -7.94
N ILE A 407 7.96 0.58 -7.43
CA ILE A 407 9.17 1.09 -6.78
C ILE A 407 9.20 0.83 -5.27
N ALA A 408 8.06 0.56 -4.63
CA ALA A 408 7.97 0.28 -3.20
C ALA A 408 8.94 -0.82 -2.72
N PRO A 409 9.16 -1.93 -3.44
CA PRO A 409 10.10 -2.97 -3.00
C PRO A 409 11.58 -2.55 -3.04
N LEU A 410 11.93 -1.43 -3.69
CA LEU A 410 13.29 -0.86 -3.65
C LEU A 410 13.62 -0.25 -2.28
N MET A 411 12.60 0.18 -1.51
CA MET A 411 12.81 0.73 -0.16
C MET A 411 13.44 -0.34 0.73
N SER A 412 14.43 0.09 1.55
CA SER A 412 15.13 -0.83 2.46
C SER A 412 14.23 -1.25 3.61
N CYS A 413 13.91 -2.55 3.70
CA CYS A 413 13.19 -3.11 4.84
C CYS A 413 14.16 -3.62 5.92
N SER A 414 13.65 -3.79 7.16
CA SER A 414 14.43 -4.27 8.31
C SER A 414 15.07 -5.65 8.11
N ALA A 415 14.46 -6.54 7.34
CA ALA A 415 14.98 -7.87 7.02
C ALA A 415 16.30 -7.87 6.21
N ARG A 416 16.75 -6.71 5.72
CA ARG A 416 18.07 -6.56 5.08
C ARG A 416 19.18 -6.31 6.08
N LEU A 417 18.85 -5.76 7.26
CA LEU A 417 19.85 -5.34 8.24
C LEU A 417 20.77 -6.48 8.72
N PRO A 418 20.30 -7.70 9.04
CA PRO A 418 21.16 -8.78 9.46
C PRO A 418 22.29 -9.08 8.47
N VAL A 419 21.99 -9.10 7.16
CA VAL A 419 22.99 -9.30 6.10
C VAL A 419 24.03 -8.17 6.09
N TYR A 420 23.58 -6.92 6.27
CA TYR A 420 24.47 -5.77 6.31
C TYR A 420 25.36 -5.80 7.56
N VAL A 421 24.79 -6.10 8.72
CA VAL A 421 25.53 -6.18 10.00
C VAL A 421 26.60 -7.25 9.94
N LEU A 422 26.27 -8.44 9.42
CA LEU A 422 27.25 -9.53 9.24
C LEU A 422 28.40 -9.11 8.35
N LEU A 423 28.12 -8.59 7.15
CA LEU A 423 29.16 -8.28 6.15
C LEU A 423 29.96 -7.03 6.52
N ILE A 424 29.32 -6.02 7.07
CA ILE A 424 29.99 -4.79 7.54
C ILE A 424 30.89 -5.13 8.74
N GLY A 425 30.36 -5.87 9.72
CA GLY A 425 31.11 -6.29 10.89
C GLY A 425 32.34 -7.13 10.58
N THR A 426 32.27 -7.95 9.51
CA THR A 426 33.35 -8.87 9.11
C THR A 426 34.39 -8.22 8.21
N PHE A 427 33.98 -7.43 7.20
CA PHE A 427 34.86 -7.00 6.11
C PHE A 427 35.14 -5.50 6.08
N ILE A 428 34.35 -4.64 6.74
CA ILE A 428 34.59 -3.21 6.77
C ILE A 428 35.50 -2.85 7.97
N PRO A 429 36.66 -2.23 7.75
CA PRO A 429 37.55 -1.86 8.82
C PRO A 429 36.93 -0.86 9.79
N ASP A 430 37.33 -0.93 11.04
CA ASP A 430 36.86 0.00 12.08
C ASP A 430 37.70 1.29 11.99
N ALA A 431 37.34 2.13 11.02
CA ALA A 431 37.95 3.42 10.79
C ALA A 431 36.95 4.54 11.10
N HIS A 432 37.49 5.67 11.58
CA HIS A 432 36.71 6.85 11.89
C HIS A 432 37.18 8.04 11.07
N TYR A 433 36.23 8.81 10.54
CA TYR A 433 36.48 10.03 9.75
C TYR A 433 36.02 11.29 10.49
N LEU A 434 36.45 12.47 10.01
CA LEU A 434 36.08 13.78 10.56
C LEU A 434 36.37 13.91 12.09
N GLY A 435 37.60 13.65 12.54
CA GLY A 435 37.92 13.82 13.94
C GLY A 435 37.26 12.83 14.90
N ASN A 436 37.06 11.60 14.46
CA ASN A 436 36.44 10.50 15.24
C ASN A 436 34.92 10.58 15.42
N VAL A 437 34.21 11.43 14.65
CA VAL A 437 32.75 11.61 14.78
C VAL A 437 31.97 10.61 13.94
N ILE A 438 32.45 10.22 12.76
CA ILE A 438 31.72 9.36 11.83
C ILE A 438 32.43 8.01 11.68
N PRO A 439 31.88 6.90 12.24
CA PRO A 439 32.40 5.57 12.03
C PRO A 439 32.13 5.10 10.59
N LEU A 440 33.14 4.55 9.90
CA LEU A 440 33.02 4.06 8.53
C LEU A 440 31.93 2.97 8.40
N ARG A 441 31.84 2.05 9.37
CA ARG A 441 30.79 1.02 9.41
C ARG A 441 29.39 1.61 9.42
N GLY A 442 29.15 2.65 10.22
CA GLY A 442 27.88 3.37 10.26
C GLY A 442 27.56 4.10 8.96
N LEU A 443 28.57 4.70 8.32
CA LEU A 443 28.42 5.35 7.02
C LEU A 443 28.03 4.35 5.92
N VAL A 444 28.71 3.19 5.86
CA VAL A 444 28.37 2.12 4.90
C VAL A 444 26.97 1.59 5.14
N LEU A 445 26.58 1.35 6.39
CA LEU A 445 25.22 0.93 6.75
C LEU A 445 24.16 1.94 6.28
N PHE A 446 24.42 3.23 6.52
CA PHE A 446 23.53 4.31 6.07
C PHE A 446 23.41 4.37 4.54
N LEU A 447 24.55 4.29 3.83
CA LEU A 447 24.57 4.30 2.36
C LEU A 447 23.84 3.10 1.78
N MET A 448 24.04 1.89 2.31
CA MET A 448 23.34 0.68 1.87
C MET A 448 21.83 0.76 2.15
N SER A 449 21.44 1.31 3.30
CA SER A 449 20.03 1.47 3.67
C SER A 449 19.30 2.51 2.80
N THR A 450 20.00 3.53 2.31
CA THR A 450 19.43 4.60 1.47
C THR A 450 19.59 4.34 -0.03
N LEU A 451 20.44 3.40 -0.44
CA LEU A 451 20.72 3.09 -1.85
C LEU A 451 19.45 2.83 -2.65
N GLY A 452 18.51 2.07 -2.09
CA GLY A 452 17.23 1.76 -2.73
C GLY A 452 16.39 3.01 -3.02
N LEU A 453 16.40 4.01 -2.14
CA LEU A 453 15.73 5.29 -2.36
C LEU A 453 16.33 6.05 -3.54
N PHE A 454 17.67 6.15 -3.60
CA PHE A 454 18.36 6.82 -4.71
C PHE A 454 18.09 6.14 -6.05
N ILE A 455 18.02 4.83 -6.07
CA ILE A 455 17.73 4.05 -7.29
C ILE A 455 16.22 4.10 -7.65
N ALA A 456 15.34 4.25 -6.68
CA ALA A 456 13.90 4.38 -6.95
C ALA A 456 13.56 5.63 -7.77
N VAL A 457 14.33 6.71 -7.61
CA VAL A 457 14.15 7.97 -8.36
C VAL A 457 14.24 7.78 -9.88
N PRO A 458 15.39 7.34 -10.44
CA PRO A 458 15.51 7.11 -11.87
C PRO A 458 14.58 5.99 -12.38
N VAL A 459 14.31 4.96 -11.56
CA VAL A 459 13.37 3.89 -11.93
C VAL A 459 11.95 4.45 -12.05
N ALA A 460 11.48 5.27 -11.10
CA ALA A 460 10.18 5.92 -11.18
C ALA A 460 10.05 6.79 -12.45
N PHE A 461 11.07 7.61 -12.70
CA PHE A 461 11.12 8.46 -13.90
C PHE A 461 11.07 7.62 -15.19
N LEU A 462 11.85 6.54 -15.27
CA LEU A 462 11.88 5.63 -16.42
C LEU A 462 10.53 4.95 -16.62
N LEU A 463 9.92 4.40 -15.57
CA LEU A 463 8.61 3.73 -15.65
C LEU A 463 7.51 4.69 -16.14
N ARG A 464 7.52 5.95 -15.68
CA ARG A 464 6.57 6.97 -16.15
C ARG A 464 6.78 7.34 -17.61
N LYS A 465 8.03 7.48 -18.04
CA LYS A 465 8.35 7.88 -19.41
C LYS A 465 8.11 6.75 -20.43
N THR A 466 8.20 5.48 -20.00
CA THR A 466 8.12 4.32 -20.90
C THR A 466 6.81 3.57 -20.79
N VAL A 467 6.48 3.05 -19.61
CA VAL A 467 5.37 2.09 -19.39
C VAL A 467 4.06 2.82 -19.06
N PHE A 468 4.12 3.85 -18.19
CA PHE A 468 2.95 4.55 -17.66
C PHE A 468 2.91 6.01 -18.14
N ARG A 469 2.88 6.23 -19.44
CA ARG A 469 2.83 7.58 -20.04
C ARG A 469 1.51 8.28 -19.72
N GLY A 470 1.55 9.60 -19.46
CA GLY A 470 0.39 10.45 -19.24
C GLY A 470 0.72 11.68 -18.41
N GLU A 471 -0.22 12.61 -18.35
CA GLU A 471 -0.11 13.84 -17.58
C GLU A 471 -0.18 13.56 -16.06
N ALA A 472 0.51 14.39 -15.28
CA ALA A 472 0.41 14.37 -13.85
C ALA A 472 -1.00 14.81 -13.42
N SER A 473 -1.63 14.06 -12.53
CA SER A 473 -2.89 14.48 -11.94
C SER A 473 -2.64 15.68 -11.02
N PRO A 474 -3.43 16.75 -11.09
CA PRO A 474 -3.30 17.86 -10.16
C PRO A 474 -3.57 17.33 -8.73
N PHE A 475 -2.65 17.67 -7.83
CA PHE A 475 -2.77 17.28 -6.43
C PHE A 475 -3.67 18.27 -5.68
N LEU A 476 -4.90 17.88 -5.42
CA LEU A 476 -5.83 18.60 -4.57
C LEU A 476 -6.01 17.79 -3.28
N LEU A 477 -5.49 18.31 -2.17
CA LEU A 477 -5.62 17.69 -0.86
C LEU A 477 -6.35 18.64 0.10
N GLU A 478 -7.46 18.17 0.64
CA GLU A 478 -8.05 18.80 1.82
C GLU A 478 -7.24 18.38 3.05
N LEU A 479 -6.85 19.37 3.86
CA LEU A 479 -6.27 19.12 5.15
C LEU A 479 -7.41 18.91 6.16
N PRO A 480 -7.68 17.68 6.61
CA PRO A 480 -8.73 17.43 7.60
C PRO A 480 -8.37 18.09 8.93
N ASP A 481 -9.35 18.49 9.71
CA ASP A 481 -9.10 19.01 11.06
C ASP A 481 -8.40 17.98 11.95
N TYR A 482 -7.53 18.44 12.86
CA TYR A 482 -6.91 17.56 13.84
C TYR A 482 -7.96 17.00 14.80
N ARG A 483 -7.91 15.69 14.99
CA ARG A 483 -8.80 14.97 15.90
C ARG A 483 -8.03 14.02 16.79
N MET A 484 -8.55 13.80 17.99
CA MET A 484 -8.02 12.75 18.84
C MET A 484 -8.35 11.39 18.21
N PRO A 485 -7.35 10.50 18.03
CA PRO A 485 -7.53 9.21 17.44
C PRO A 485 -8.55 8.35 18.20
N ALA A 486 -9.47 7.73 17.48
CA ALA A 486 -10.43 6.81 18.06
C ALA A 486 -9.78 5.43 18.26
N MET A 487 -9.22 5.16 19.46
CA MET A 487 -8.43 3.95 19.76
C MET A 487 -9.12 2.65 19.38
N ARG A 488 -10.45 2.58 19.50
CA ARG A 488 -11.22 1.40 19.09
C ARG A 488 -11.12 1.14 17.58
N VAL A 489 -11.15 2.20 16.77
CA VAL A 489 -11.01 2.12 15.30
C VAL A 489 -9.58 1.75 14.94
N VAL A 490 -8.60 2.38 15.58
CA VAL A 490 -7.17 2.09 15.39
C VAL A 490 -6.88 0.62 15.68
N LEU A 491 -7.29 0.11 16.85
CA LEU A 491 -7.05 -1.29 17.24
C LEU A 491 -7.76 -2.28 16.29
N HIS A 492 -8.98 -1.96 15.84
CA HIS A 492 -9.68 -2.80 14.87
C HIS A 492 -8.95 -2.89 13.53
N ARG A 493 -8.45 -1.75 13.01
CA ARG A 493 -7.63 -1.71 11.80
C ARG A 493 -6.32 -2.50 11.94
N VAL A 494 -5.66 -2.38 13.10
CA VAL A 494 -4.44 -3.16 13.41
C VAL A 494 -4.74 -4.65 13.36
N TRP A 495 -5.81 -5.09 14.02
CA TRP A 495 -6.22 -6.51 14.02
C TRP A 495 -6.53 -7.02 12.62
N GLU A 496 -7.34 -6.30 11.84
CA GLU A 496 -7.65 -6.69 10.46
C GLU A 496 -6.41 -6.79 9.58
N SER A 497 -5.50 -5.83 9.72
CA SER A 497 -4.24 -5.81 8.94
C SER A 497 -3.30 -6.94 9.33
N ALA A 498 -3.13 -7.18 10.63
CA ALA A 498 -2.30 -8.27 11.16
C ALA A 498 -2.87 -9.64 10.76
N TRP A 499 -4.18 -9.85 10.89
CA TRP A 499 -4.84 -11.07 10.47
C TRP A 499 -4.74 -11.30 8.95
N SER A 500 -4.93 -10.23 8.17
CA SER A 500 -4.75 -10.28 6.72
C SER A 500 -3.31 -10.62 6.31
N PHE A 501 -2.31 -10.16 7.07
CA PHE A 501 -0.91 -10.53 6.84
C PHE A 501 -0.67 -12.01 7.10
N VAL A 502 -1.08 -12.53 8.27
CA VAL A 502 -0.89 -13.93 8.64
C VAL A 502 -1.58 -14.88 7.65
N THR A 503 -2.84 -14.61 7.30
CA THR A 503 -3.60 -15.48 6.41
C THR A 503 -3.14 -15.46 4.96
N ARG A 504 -2.54 -14.36 4.49
CA ARG A 504 -2.20 -14.16 3.08
C ARG A 504 -0.72 -14.29 2.80
N ALA A 505 0.12 -13.58 3.57
CA ALA A 505 1.57 -13.68 3.41
C ALA A 505 2.10 -14.93 4.11
N GLY A 506 1.60 -15.24 5.31
CA GLY A 506 2.04 -16.38 6.09
C GLY A 506 1.84 -17.72 5.39
N THR A 507 0.69 -17.95 4.75
CA THR A 507 0.44 -19.19 4.00
C THR A 507 1.43 -19.40 2.84
N LEU A 508 1.82 -18.30 2.19
CA LEU A 508 2.74 -18.39 1.07
C LEU A 508 4.20 -18.59 1.55
N ILE A 509 4.60 -17.87 2.60
CA ILE A 509 5.93 -18.04 3.20
C ILE A 509 6.06 -19.48 3.69
N PHE A 510 5.03 -20.00 4.39
CA PHE A 510 4.97 -21.40 4.79
C PHE A 510 5.17 -22.37 3.60
N ALA A 511 4.40 -22.21 2.53
CA ALA A 511 4.51 -23.09 1.36
C ALA A 511 5.91 -23.01 0.71
N THR A 512 6.49 -21.81 0.61
CA THR A 512 7.84 -21.63 0.04
C THR A 512 8.93 -22.12 0.97
N SER A 513 8.78 -22.01 2.30
CA SER A 513 9.73 -22.57 3.27
C SER A 513 9.77 -24.09 3.22
N VAL A 514 8.60 -24.74 3.13
CA VAL A 514 8.53 -26.20 2.94
C VAL A 514 9.20 -26.63 1.62
N LEU A 515 9.00 -25.87 0.54
CA LEU A 515 9.66 -26.15 -0.75
C LEU A 515 11.19 -25.98 -0.67
N VAL A 516 11.68 -24.94 0.00
CA VAL A 516 13.11 -24.71 0.19
C VAL A 516 13.72 -25.78 1.10
N TRP A 517 13.02 -26.15 2.19
CA TRP A 517 13.42 -27.26 3.03
C TRP A 517 13.54 -28.57 2.21
N ALA A 518 12.53 -28.91 1.42
CA ALA A 518 12.56 -30.10 0.58
C ALA A 518 13.70 -30.05 -0.45
N ALA A 519 13.92 -28.90 -1.09
CA ALA A 519 15.02 -28.71 -2.03
C ALA A 519 16.41 -28.79 -1.36
N GLY A 520 16.52 -28.39 -0.08
CA GLY A 520 17.72 -28.48 0.73
C GLY A 520 17.98 -29.88 1.28
N SER A 521 16.91 -30.67 1.52
CA SER A 521 17.01 -32.01 2.09
C SER A 521 17.15 -33.10 1.03
N PHE A 522 16.54 -32.95 -0.15
CA PHE A 522 16.50 -34.02 -1.17
C PHE A 522 17.28 -33.62 -2.46
N PRO A 523 17.87 -34.60 -3.17
CA PRO A 523 18.12 -35.99 -2.76
C PRO A 523 19.30 -36.09 -1.80
N GLY A 524 19.21 -36.95 -0.77
CA GLY A 524 20.29 -37.18 0.20
C GLY A 524 20.03 -38.46 1.02
N ASP A 525 21.11 -39.13 1.42
CA ASP A 525 21.02 -40.21 2.40
C ASP A 525 21.23 -39.63 3.80
N HIS A 526 20.15 -39.55 4.56
CA HIS A 526 20.12 -38.98 5.91
C HIS A 526 20.42 -39.98 7.02
N THR A 527 20.82 -41.24 6.71
CA THR A 527 21.03 -42.30 7.68
C THR A 527 22.08 -41.91 8.69
N GLU A 528 23.21 -41.40 8.25
CA GLU A 528 24.30 -40.93 9.11
C GLU A 528 23.88 -39.72 9.97
N HIS A 529 23.21 -38.73 9.38
CA HIS A 529 22.66 -37.59 10.09
C HIS A 529 21.78 -38.04 11.27
N TYR A 530 20.76 -38.88 11.03
CA TYR A 530 19.86 -39.33 12.08
C TYR A 530 20.55 -40.21 13.14
N SER A 531 21.62 -40.92 12.77
CA SER A 531 22.41 -41.69 13.72
C SER A 531 23.20 -40.81 14.68
N LEU A 532 23.78 -39.70 14.16
CA LEU A 532 24.50 -38.70 14.95
C LEU A 532 23.58 -37.92 15.88
N VAL A 533 22.41 -37.50 15.39
CA VAL A 533 21.39 -36.84 16.22
C VAL A 533 20.97 -37.71 17.40
N ARG A 534 20.68 -39.00 17.17
CA ARG A 534 20.35 -39.94 18.25
C ARG A 534 21.46 -40.11 19.29
N ARG A 535 22.73 -40.13 18.86
CA ARG A 535 23.89 -40.20 19.77
C ARG A 535 24.02 -38.92 20.59
N LEU A 536 23.80 -37.78 19.98
CA LEU A 536 23.84 -36.46 20.64
C LEU A 536 22.74 -36.37 21.71
N GLU A 537 21.52 -36.77 21.37
CA GLU A 537 20.38 -36.79 22.30
C GLU A 537 20.64 -37.73 23.49
N ALA A 538 21.25 -38.90 23.25
CA ALA A 538 21.61 -39.84 24.28
C ALA A 538 22.70 -39.32 25.24
N LEU A 539 23.68 -38.56 24.70
CA LEU A 539 24.75 -37.96 25.50
C LEU A 539 24.24 -36.78 26.34
N ASN A 540 23.38 -35.93 25.77
CA ASN A 540 22.77 -34.80 26.49
C ASN A 540 21.89 -35.27 27.68
N ALA A 541 21.38 -36.52 27.63
CA ALA A 541 20.62 -37.12 28.71
C ALA A 541 21.50 -37.67 29.86
N THR A 542 22.81 -37.82 29.64
CA THR A 542 23.73 -38.44 30.63
C THR A 542 24.47 -37.45 31.55
N GLY A 543 24.37 -36.12 31.32
CA GLY A 543 24.89 -35.06 32.21
C GLY A 543 26.21 -34.40 31.74
N PRO A 544 26.74 -33.38 32.46
CA PRO A 544 27.73 -32.41 31.97
C PRO A 544 29.17 -32.95 31.84
N GLU A 545 29.48 -34.21 32.18
CA GLU A 545 30.83 -34.75 32.03
C GLU A 545 31.26 -35.05 30.58
N SER A 546 30.39 -34.80 29.61
CA SER A 546 30.58 -35.14 28.18
C SER A 546 30.72 -33.95 27.23
N ASP A 547 30.93 -32.73 27.72
CA ASP A 547 30.95 -31.48 26.86
C ASP A 547 31.89 -31.57 25.65
N ALA A 548 33.09 -32.15 25.82
CA ALA A 548 34.03 -32.38 24.73
C ALA A 548 33.55 -33.40 23.70
N GLN A 549 32.78 -34.40 24.10
CA GLN A 549 32.21 -35.41 23.20
C GLN A 549 30.98 -34.84 22.47
N VAL A 550 30.19 -34.04 23.16
CA VAL A 550 29.05 -33.31 22.56
C VAL A 550 29.56 -32.37 21.47
N ALA A 551 30.56 -31.51 21.75
CA ALA A 551 31.15 -30.63 20.78
C ALA A 551 31.76 -31.34 19.55
N ALA A 552 32.41 -32.52 19.77
CA ALA A 552 32.93 -33.32 18.68
C ALA A 552 31.83 -33.92 17.78
N LEU A 553 30.73 -34.38 18.38
CA LEU A 553 29.58 -34.90 17.65
C LEU A 553 28.80 -33.80 16.91
N GLU A 554 28.66 -32.64 17.50
CA GLU A 554 28.10 -31.45 16.83
C GLU A 554 28.90 -31.05 15.60
N LEU A 555 30.22 -31.04 15.70
CA LEU A 555 31.09 -30.79 14.57
C LEU A 555 30.93 -31.83 13.45
N GLN A 556 30.80 -33.14 13.82
CA GLN A 556 30.53 -34.19 12.84
C GLN A 556 29.16 -34.00 12.19
N LEU A 557 28.11 -33.72 12.97
CA LEU A 557 26.76 -33.47 12.49
C LEU A 557 26.72 -32.30 11.52
N ASN A 558 27.38 -31.20 11.86
CA ASN A 558 27.46 -30.00 11.01
C ASN A 558 28.20 -30.28 9.68
N ASN A 559 29.24 -31.12 9.69
CA ASN A 559 29.93 -31.56 8.47
C ASN A 559 29.02 -32.40 7.57
N VAL A 560 28.29 -33.36 8.16
CA VAL A 560 27.32 -34.17 7.41
C VAL A 560 26.21 -33.32 6.83
N ASN A 561 25.68 -32.34 7.57
CA ASN A 561 24.68 -31.40 7.09
C ASN A 561 25.19 -30.55 5.89
N ALA A 562 26.44 -30.11 5.94
CA ALA A 562 27.06 -29.36 4.83
C ALA A 562 27.21 -30.26 3.58
N GLU A 563 27.55 -31.54 3.73
CA GLU A 563 27.64 -32.49 2.62
C GLU A 563 26.26 -32.81 2.02
N LEU A 564 25.26 -33.02 2.87
CA LEU A 564 23.88 -33.22 2.43
C LEU A 564 23.36 -32.02 1.63
N LEU A 565 23.59 -30.82 2.13
CA LEU A 565 23.20 -29.60 1.41
C LEU A 565 23.94 -29.45 0.08
N ARG A 566 25.23 -29.81 0.00
CA ARG A 566 25.98 -29.86 -1.27
C ARG A 566 25.37 -30.83 -2.28
N GLY A 567 24.91 -32.00 -1.82
CA GLY A 567 24.30 -33.05 -2.64
C GLY A 567 22.85 -32.74 -3.06
N SER A 568 22.18 -31.89 -2.33
CA SER A 568 20.75 -31.55 -2.48
C SER A 568 20.41 -30.86 -3.80
N LEU A 569 19.12 -30.75 -4.10
CA LEU A 569 18.63 -30.01 -5.27
C LEU A 569 19.04 -28.51 -5.18
N LEU A 570 18.98 -27.93 -3.98
CA LEU A 570 19.38 -26.55 -3.74
C LEU A 570 20.87 -26.34 -4.01
N GLY A 571 21.76 -27.22 -3.52
CA GLY A 571 23.19 -27.18 -3.77
C GLY A 571 23.56 -27.42 -5.23
N ARG A 572 22.86 -28.31 -5.92
CA ARG A 572 23.02 -28.52 -7.39
C ARG A 572 22.58 -27.28 -8.17
N SER A 573 21.48 -26.66 -7.78
CA SER A 573 21.00 -25.42 -8.40
C SER A 573 22.00 -24.29 -8.23
N GLY A 574 22.57 -24.13 -7.01
CA GLY A 574 23.62 -23.14 -6.74
C GLY A 574 24.85 -23.30 -7.66
N ARG A 575 25.31 -24.53 -7.87
CA ARG A 575 26.41 -24.81 -8.81
C ARG A 575 26.03 -24.58 -10.27
N ALA A 576 24.79 -24.86 -10.65
CA ALA A 576 24.33 -24.60 -12.00
C ALA A 576 24.25 -23.09 -12.35
N ILE A 577 23.95 -22.25 -11.36
CA ILE A 577 23.89 -20.78 -11.56
C ILE A 577 25.19 -20.07 -11.23
N GLU A 578 26.21 -20.75 -10.68
CA GLU A 578 27.52 -20.17 -10.35
C GLU A 578 28.16 -19.40 -11.54
N PRO A 579 28.11 -19.87 -12.81
CA PRO A 579 28.65 -19.11 -13.93
C PRO A 579 28.02 -17.72 -14.10
N ILE A 580 26.75 -17.54 -13.70
CA ILE A 580 26.04 -16.28 -13.77
C ILE A 580 26.51 -15.32 -12.67
N PHE A 581 26.91 -15.86 -11.49
CA PHE A 581 27.35 -15.09 -10.34
C PHE A 581 28.86 -14.91 -10.25
N LYS A 582 29.64 -15.72 -10.95
CA LYS A 582 31.10 -15.60 -11.00
C LYS A 582 31.63 -14.19 -11.40
N PRO A 583 30.98 -13.45 -12.34
CA PRO A 583 31.37 -12.07 -12.64
C PRO A 583 31.18 -11.09 -11.49
N LEU A 584 30.40 -11.43 -10.46
CA LEU A 584 30.20 -10.67 -9.23
C LEU A 584 31.23 -11.05 -8.14
N GLY A 585 32.15 -11.99 -8.42
CA GLY A 585 33.10 -12.54 -7.47
C GLY A 585 32.50 -13.59 -6.51
N TRP A 586 31.34 -14.16 -6.81
CA TRP A 586 30.61 -15.06 -5.94
C TRP A 586 30.84 -16.52 -6.30
N ASP A 587 30.96 -17.37 -5.28
CA ASP A 587 30.95 -18.83 -5.40
C ASP A 587 29.52 -19.40 -5.37
N TRP A 588 29.41 -20.72 -5.60
CA TRP A 588 28.12 -21.40 -5.57
C TRP A 588 27.45 -21.34 -4.18
N LYS A 589 28.22 -21.18 -3.08
CA LYS A 589 27.69 -21.12 -1.70
C LYS A 589 26.88 -19.84 -1.48
N ILE A 590 27.39 -18.70 -1.94
CA ILE A 590 26.68 -17.42 -1.94
C ILE A 590 25.42 -17.54 -2.80
N GLY A 591 25.53 -18.21 -3.98
CA GLY A 591 24.39 -18.48 -4.86
C GLY A 591 23.29 -19.30 -4.18
N VAL A 592 23.64 -20.35 -3.44
CA VAL A 592 22.70 -21.13 -2.63
C VAL A 592 22.03 -20.27 -1.56
N GLY A 593 22.80 -19.45 -0.84
CA GLY A 593 22.26 -18.53 0.17
C GLY A 593 21.24 -17.54 -0.42
N VAL A 594 21.50 -17.01 -1.61
CA VAL A 594 20.58 -16.13 -2.34
C VAL A 594 19.30 -16.88 -2.73
N LEU A 595 19.40 -18.13 -3.21
CA LEU A 595 18.22 -18.94 -3.56
C LEU A 595 17.39 -19.28 -2.33
N ALA A 596 18.05 -19.71 -1.25
CA ALA A 596 17.39 -20.09 0.01
C ALA A 596 16.68 -18.90 0.68
N SER A 597 17.18 -17.67 0.47
CA SER A 597 16.61 -16.44 1.04
C SER A 597 15.35 -15.94 0.31
N PHE A 598 14.84 -16.65 -0.70
CA PHE A 598 13.66 -16.23 -1.45
C PHE A 598 12.35 -16.19 -0.62
N PRO A 599 12.08 -17.10 0.32
CA PRO A 599 10.96 -16.98 1.26
C PRO A 599 11.12 -15.77 2.20
N ALA A 600 12.29 -15.66 2.83
CA ALA A 600 12.64 -14.64 3.81
C ALA A 600 14.14 -14.33 3.73
N ARG A 601 14.50 -13.06 3.75
CA ARG A 601 15.88 -12.60 3.43
C ARG A 601 16.93 -13.02 4.45
N GLU A 602 16.54 -13.11 5.71
CA GLU A 602 17.39 -13.50 6.83
C GLU A 602 17.86 -14.95 6.75
N VAL A 603 17.16 -15.81 6.03
CA VAL A 603 17.50 -17.24 5.85
C VAL A 603 18.89 -17.45 5.25
N ILE A 604 19.47 -16.43 4.58
CA ILE A 604 20.85 -16.53 4.06
C ILE A 604 21.86 -16.80 5.16
N ILE A 605 21.70 -16.21 6.36
CA ILE A 605 22.65 -16.36 7.48
C ILE A 605 22.68 -17.81 7.96
N ALA A 606 21.51 -18.37 8.27
CA ALA A 606 21.37 -19.78 8.65
C ALA A 606 21.86 -20.74 7.55
N THR A 607 21.58 -20.42 6.27
CA THR A 607 22.08 -21.20 5.14
C THR A 607 23.59 -21.18 5.02
N LEU A 608 24.22 -20.02 5.18
CA LEU A 608 25.68 -19.92 5.20
C LEU A 608 26.27 -20.64 6.41
N GLY A 609 25.68 -20.51 7.60
CA GLY A 609 26.07 -21.27 8.79
C GLY A 609 26.09 -22.77 8.53
N THR A 610 25.03 -23.32 7.95
CA THR A 610 24.95 -24.73 7.56
C THR A 610 26.01 -25.11 6.52
N ILE A 611 26.21 -24.31 5.47
CA ILE A 611 27.21 -24.58 4.41
C ILE A 611 28.64 -24.59 4.95
N TYR A 612 28.93 -23.74 5.94
CA TYR A 612 30.24 -23.65 6.57
C TYR A 612 30.41 -24.58 7.79
N SER A 613 29.48 -25.52 7.99
CA SER A 613 29.51 -26.52 9.06
C SER A 613 29.47 -25.94 10.48
N LEU A 614 28.73 -24.83 10.66
CA LEU A 614 28.53 -24.14 11.95
C LEU A 614 27.13 -24.38 12.56
N GLY A 615 26.26 -25.08 11.82
CA GLY A 615 24.85 -25.24 12.18
C GLY A 615 23.95 -24.17 11.53
N GLY A 616 22.64 -24.33 11.75
CA GLY A 616 21.61 -23.40 11.25
C GLY A 616 21.21 -22.29 12.25
N ASP A 617 21.64 -22.41 13.51
CA ASP A 617 21.26 -21.50 14.61
C ASP A 617 22.26 -20.34 14.81
N VAL A 618 23.06 -20.05 13.80
CA VAL A 618 24.02 -18.93 13.84
C VAL A 618 23.33 -17.62 13.49
N ASP A 619 23.69 -16.57 14.24
CA ASP A 619 23.24 -15.20 14.04
C ASP A 619 24.28 -14.33 13.29
N GLU A 620 23.93 -13.08 13.01
CA GLU A 620 24.80 -12.11 12.35
C GLU A 620 26.00 -11.64 13.20
N GLU A 621 25.98 -11.89 14.50
CA GLU A 621 27.05 -11.54 15.44
C GLU A 621 28.00 -12.70 15.70
N SER A 622 27.69 -13.92 15.24
CA SER A 622 28.48 -15.13 15.44
C SER A 622 29.93 -14.97 14.96
N GLU A 623 30.89 -15.05 15.90
CA GLU A 623 32.32 -15.02 15.60
C GLU A 623 32.74 -16.23 14.74
N GLY A 624 32.12 -17.39 14.95
CA GLY A 624 32.36 -18.57 14.13
C GLY A 624 32.04 -18.36 12.67
N LEU A 625 30.89 -17.76 12.36
CA LEU A 625 30.49 -17.47 10.98
C LEU A 625 31.41 -16.42 10.34
N ARG A 626 31.74 -15.34 11.05
CA ARG A 626 32.67 -14.31 10.60
C ARG A 626 34.04 -14.89 10.29
N GLY A 627 34.55 -15.78 11.16
CA GLY A 627 35.80 -16.51 10.97
C GLY A 627 35.78 -17.43 9.74
N ALA A 628 34.70 -18.20 9.56
CA ALA A 628 34.53 -19.11 8.42
C ALA A 628 34.45 -18.35 7.07
N LEU A 629 33.73 -17.22 7.03
CA LEU A 629 33.66 -16.37 5.84
C LEU A 629 35.03 -15.79 5.48
N THR A 630 35.81 -15.36 6.48
CA THR A 630 37.15 -14.81 6.29
C THR A 630 38.15 -15.89 5.82
N ALA A 631 38.01 -17.13 6.30
CA ALA A 631 38.87 -18.25 5.94
C ALA A 631 38.51 -18.89 4.59
N ALA A 632 37.35 -18.57 3.99
CA ALA A 632 36.88 -19.16 2.74
C ALA A 632 37.79 -18.79 1.55
N LYS A 633 38.29 -19.82 0.83
CA LYS A 633 39.24 -19.64 -0.31
C LYS A 633 38.75 -20.34 -1.56
N TRP A 634 39.06 -19.76 -2.70
CA TRP A 634 38.94 -20.41 -3.99
C TRP A 634 39.96 -21.53 -4.14
N PRO A 635 39.81 -22.46 -5.12
CA PRO A 635 40.80 -23.50 -5.38
C PRO A 635 42.20 -22.98 -5.73
N ASP A 636 42.29 -21.77 -6.19
CA ASP A 636 43.58 -21.06 -6.51
C ASP A 636 44.23 -20.43 -5.27
N GLY A 637 43.61 -20.56 -4.09
CA GLY A 637 44.12 -19.99 -2.83
C GLY A 637 43.71 -18.54 -2.55
N THR A 638 43.03 -17.86 -3.46
CA THR A 638 42.53 -16.49 -3.26
C THR A 638 41.31 -16.50 -2.33
N SER A 639 41.10 -15.44 -1.55
CA SER A 639 39.94 -15.33 -0.66
C SER A 639 38.64 -15.17 -1.46
N VAL A 640 37.62 -15.95 -1.13
CA VAL A 640 36.27 -15.82 -1.72
C VAL A 640 35.65 -14.50 -1.30
N PHE A 641 35.71 -14.17 -0.02
CA PHE A 641 35.19 -12.95 0.53
C PHE A 641 36.29 -11.90 0.70
N ASN A 642 36.05 -10.73 0.16
CA ASN A 642 36.83 -9.53 0.33
C ASN A 642 35.89 -8.32 0.39
N VAL A 643 36.41 -7.13 0.63
CA VAL A 643 35.55 -5.91 0.72
C VAL A 643 34.72 -5.70 -0.55
N PRO A 644 35.23 -5.80 -1.78
CA PRO A 644 34.45 -5.72 -3.02
C PRO A 644 33.32 -6.74 -3.11
N VAL A 645 33.56 -8.00 -2.71
CA VAL A 645 32.54 -9.06 -2.70
C VAL A 645 31.47 -8.76 -1.65
N ALA A 646 31.86 -8.36 -0.45
CA ALA A 646 30.91 -8.00 0.62
C ALA A 646 30.00 -6.83 0.18
N LEU A 647 30.56 -5.78 -0.41
CA LEU A 647 29.80 -4.66 -0.97
C LEU A 647 28.87 -5.12 -2.12
N SER A 648 29.36 -5.99 -3.00
CA SER A 648 28.58 -6.57 -4.10
C SER A 648 27.34 -7.34 -3.58
N ILE A 649 27.50 -8.17 -2.56
CA ILE A 649 26.40 -8.90 -1.92
C ILE A 649 25.41 -7.91 -1.29
N MET A 650 25.89 -6.91 -0.56
CA MET A 650 25.01 -5.90 0.08
C MET A 650 24.20 -5.12 -0.98
N VAL A 651 24.82 -4.70 -2.08
CA VAL A 651 24.12 -4.02 -3.19
C VAL A 651 23.07 -4.92 -3.83
N PHE A 652 23.38 -6.20 -4.01
CA PHE A 652 22.40 -7.17 -4.52
C PHE A 652 21.17 -7.25 -3.60
N PHE A 653 21.39 -7.46 -2.31
CA PHE A 653 20.29 -7.52 -1.32
C PHE A 653 19.56 -6.18 -1.17
N ALA A 654 20.23 -5.05 -1.44
CA ALA A 654 19.59 -3.74 -1.48
C ALA A 654 18.59 -3.60 -2.63
N LEU A 655 18.86 -4.20 -3.80
CA LEU A 655 18.11 -3.94 -5.02
C LEU A 655 17.24 -5.10 -5.50
N CYS A 656 17.48 -6.34 -5.03
CA CYS A 656 16.76 -7.53 -5.49
C CYS A 656 15.33 -7.63 -4.92
N ALA A 657 14.45 -8.34 -5.65
CA ALA A 657 13.07 -8.62 -5.27
C ALA A 657 12.92 -9.96 -4.55
N GLN A 658 13.71 -10.19 -3.48
CA GLN A 658 13.69 -11.43 -2.72
C GLN A 658 12.65 -11.40 -1.59
N CYS A 659 11.37 -11.34 -1.92
CA CYS A 659 10.28 -11.53 -0.98
C CYS A 659 9.04 -11.99 -1.74
N VAL A 660 8.71 -13.26 -1.60
CA VAL A 660 7.54 -13.87 -2.27
C VAL A 660 6.26 -13.15 -1.90
N SER A 661 6.10 -12.79 -0.62
CA SER A 661 4.91 -12.07 -0.13
C SER A 661 4.72 -10.73 -0.85
N THR A 662 5.80 -9.99 -1.10
CA THR A 662 5.75 -8.72 -1.84
C THR A 662 5.25 -8.92 -3.27
N LEU A 663 5.77 -9.94 -3.98
CA LEU A 663 5.35 -10.24 -5.36
C LEU A 663 3.86 -10.63 -5.42
N MET A 664 3.38 -11.38 -4.44
CA MET A 664 1.96 -11.78 -4.40
C MET A 664 1.03 -10.62 -4.05
N VAL A 665 1.46 -9.68 -3.21
CA VAL A 665 0.69 -8.47 -2.95
C VAL A 665 0.65 -7.58 -4.20
N ILE A 666 1.76 -7.44 -4.94
CA ILE A 666 1.77 -6.76 -6.26
C ILE A 666 0.77 -7.40 -7.21
N ARG A 667 0.75 -8.75 -7.33
CA ARG A 667 -0.23 -9.46 -8.15
C ARG A 667 -1.66 -9.08 -7.80
N ARG A 668 -1.96 -9.04 -6.52
CA ARG A 668 -3.30 -8.74 -6.02
C ARG A 668 -3.71 -7.31 -6.28
N GLU A 669 -2.84 -6.34 -5.96
CA GLU A 669 -3.14 -4.91 -6.12
C GLU A 669 -3.20 -4.47 -7.59
N MET A 670 -2.48 -5.16 -8.46
CA MET A 670 -2.47 -4.88 -9.91
C MET A 670 -3.33 -5.87 -10.73
N ASN A 671 -3.94 -6.87 -10.06
CA ASN A 671 -4.79 -7.92 -10.65
C ASN A 671 -4.20 -8.59 -11.90
N SER A 672 -2.88 -8.85 -11.92
CA SER A 672 -2.20 -9.44 -13.07
C SER A 672 -0.88 -10.10 -12.67
N TRP A 673 -0.55 -11.27 -13.24
CA TRP A 673 0.74 -11.93 -13.07
C TRP A 673 1.90 -11.25 -13.82
N ARG A 674 1.60 -10.42 -14.83
CA ARG A 674 2.62 -9.71 -15.62
C ARG A 674 3.46 -8.77 -14.77
N TRP A 675 2.86 -8.08 -13.81
CA TRP A 675 3.52 -7.06 -13.01
C TRP A 675 4.45 -7.61 -11.92
N PRO A 676 4.08 -8.64 -11.14
CA PRO A 676 5.04 -9.32 -10.26
C PRO A 676 6.23 -9.88 -11.01
N PHE A 677 6.00 -10.53 -12.16
CA PHE A 677 7.07 -11.06 -13.00
C PHE A 677 7.97 -9.94 -13.52
N PHE A 678 7.39 -8.86 -14.04
CA PHE A 678 8.13 -7.68 -14.47
C PHE A 678 8.96 -7.09 -13.31
N CYS A 679 8.35 -6.95 -12.11
CA CYS A 679 9.03 -6.45 -10.91
C CYS A 679 10.21 -7.34 -10.53
N PHE A 680 10.03 -8.64 -10.51
CA PHE A 680 11.08 -9.61 -10.21
C PHE A 680 12.25 -9.51 -11.22
N VAL A 681 11.95 -9.48 -12.51
CA VAL A 681 12.97 -9.44 -13.57
C VAL A 681 13.77 -8.14 -13.53
N TYR A 682 13.08 -6.96 -13.49
CA TYR A 682 13.82 -5.70 -13.53
C TYR A 682 14.64 -5.47 -12.25
N MET A 683 14.12 -5.83 -11.07
CA MET A 683 14.85 -5.70 -9.82
C MET A 683 16.04 -6.66 -9.74
N THR A 684 15.88 -7.90 -10.20
CA THR A 684 16.98 -8.87 -10.25
C THR A 684 18.06 -8.42 -11.23
N ALA A 685 17.69 -7.92 -12.41
CA ALA A 685 18.63 -7.36 -13.38
C ALA A 685 19.38 -6.15 -12.82
N LEU A 686 18.65 -5.24 -12.15
CA LEU A 686 19.22 -4.06 -11.52
C LEU A 686 20.21 -4.45 -10.40
N ALA A 687 19.81 -5.43 -9.56
CA ALA A 687 20.66 -5.96 -8.50
C ALA A 687 21.92 -6.61 -9.06
N TRP A 688 21.79 -7.40 -10.13
CA TRP A 688 22.94 -8.05 -10.77
C TRP A 688 23.90 -7.01 -11.37
N ILE A 689 23.39 -6.03 -12.12
CA ILE A 689 24.19 -4.96 -12.74
C ILE A 689 24.88 -4.11 -11.67
N GLY A 690 24.14 -3.72 -10.62
CA GLY A 690 24.69 -2.94 -9.51
C GLY A 690 25.80 -3.69 -8.76
N SER A 691 25.59 -4.97 -8.47
CA SER A 691 26.58 -5.84 -7.83
C SER A 691 27.80 -6.07 -8.68
N TRP A 692 27.60 -6.31 -9.98
CA TRP A 692 28.70 -6.44 -10.94
C TRP A 692 29.55 -5.17 -11.00
N ALA A 693 28.90 -4.02 -11.15
CA ALA A 693 29.60 -2.74 -11.18
C ALA A 693 30.39 -2.49 -9.88
N THR A 694 29.76 -2.77 -8.72
CA THR A 694 30.41 -2.61 -7.41
C THR A 694 31.63 -3.51 -7.27
N TYR A 695 31.51 -4.77 -7.68
CA TYR A 695 32.64 -5.71 -7.66
C TYR A 695 33.79 -5.28 -8.60
N GLN A 696 33.45 -4.99 -9.86
CA GLN A 696 34.49 -4.59 -10.85
C GLN A 696 35.20 -3.29 -10.46
N ILE A 697 34.44 -2.29 -9.99
CA ILE A 697 35.05 -1.03 -9.51
C ILE A 697 35.89 -1.28 -8.26
N GLY A 698 35.38 -2.07 -7.30
CA GLY A 698 36.10 -2.38 -6.07
C GLY A 698 37.39 -3.18 -6.29
N MET A 699 37.48 -3.96 -7.36
CA MET A 699 38.70 -4.71 -7.72
C MET A 699 39.75 -3.84 -8.43
N LEU A 700 39.42 -2.59 -8.84
CA LEU A 700 40.38 -1.64 -9.42
C LEU A 700 41.15 -0.87 -8.34
N PHE A 701 40.64 -0.82 -7.12
CA PHE A 701 41.24 -0.16 -5.95
C PHE A 701 41.77 -1.19 -4.94
#